data_812ad2aa361cabca3678a5b1c1bbfd63
#
_entry.id   812ad2aa361cabca3678a5b1c1bbfd63
#
_cell.length_a   1.000
_cell.length_b   1.000
_cell.length_c   1.000
_cell.angle_alpha   90.00
_cell.angle_beta   90.00
_cell.angle_gamma   90.00
#
_symmetry.space_group_name_H-M   'P 1'
#
loop_
_entity.id
_entity.type
_entity.pdbx_description
1 polymer ?
#
loop_
_entity_poly.entity_id
_entity_poly.type
_entity_poly.pdbx_seq_one_letter_code
_entity_poly.pdbx_strand_id
1 'polypeptide(L)'
;MITPRKTVAKVLLFIPSIFYYKEEWSKNILHRNYYNKLVREFRVPCPERHDILHNIFVNYFYVFGTAIWFLGICGGIRQVRLLKKLRKSKSEILADTKIKAEFLENPHPGSNLNLNPEFYEHPYPRKPTSYREISLETIKRAIADPGIKVISFDIFDTLLVRAVLDPSDVFKLVAKEIDRKYGIDFFKVRSSAEGKIGNLNCTLDDIYSYIQKVTNLSRESIVNVKSLEIRYEEALLFKRPIGFELYKEALRCGKSIIAVSDMYLGGDRLNAILQEKGYKSIEKIFCSCDFKARKDNGRLYDIVMECLAQKGIRKNEILHIGDNLVSDCVIPLKKEILAFNVPSNKSLLMKEGTLWNQVYSLITKKSTPTERIFIGYALNKYDGFFSEPSPHLFPNLKAFTQLAFAPVIIASALKIIESKQIQQNYSEILFGSRDGFLLKKIYDVFRIKLKKGVGSAYVQTGRRAFLASLWKNDFDKFLSLDGLNPSTELVNSLTPVVAIEKFFSANPKLQRELISRLREVTRNPKFGTKEYASELRKYEKEILEFYSLQAKASKKYYLNYLGGEKKIIFDMGYSGSIGKGIFRSTGKKIDKIYMWDTEANKECDEKLETKTKTLIGSLEEIPFTAFYLIFEELCSPPEGGCIGFDAEGNPILEKINISSLMKQDLACIQEETVSFAETFLEDVAIDSIENLKRDDWEINGLLSPLAYIIKSPYCEINLLRNIAFYDVIYKDQECLSQKLDYSENFASQIMGTGFINPDNFISCDDFSFELNTSSSPRILVHIHLFYVELRQEFIHYLSNIRTDFDILITSSSQEVGSIFERMCRICLPSLKKSYVEIVPNRGRDVAPFYIEAAKFQHNYDLMLHIHGKKTVHADHGDRWRHSMIDNLLGKKKINEIFYLFEKHPNIGLILPPPFHEVIKIWNRSNLTVIGENRKHLDEIYRKLSTLEHPELFTRGDLVFSIGNMFWTRTKAVEPLFNLQLRYEDFPEEPIPIDGTLAHSIERAIFVSAKTANLEIKFISDR
;
A
#
# COMPACT_ATOMS: atom_id res chain seq x y z
N MET A 1 15.93 -22.97 45.30
CA MET A 1 15.03 -24.00 44.71
C MET A 1 14.77 -23.64 43.28
N ILE A 2 15.22 -24.46 42.34
CA ILE A 2 14.96 -24.27 40.91
C ILE A 2 13.50 -24.69 40.68
N THR A 3 12.65 -23.76 40.23
CA THR A 3 11.23 -24.08 39.99
C THR A 3 11.15 -25.17 38.94
N PRO A 4 10.14 -26.10 39.00
CA PRO A 4 9.97 -27.20 38.04
C PRO A 4 9.96 -26.73 36.55
N ARG A 5 9.53 -25.50 36.28
CA ARG A 5 9.58 -24.88 34.97
C ARG A 5 10.98 -24.67 34.40
N LYS A 6 11.98 -24.31 35.25
CA LYS A 6 13.38 -24.13 34.83
C LYS A 6 14.05 -25.46 34.48
N THR A 7 13.69 -26.51 35.17
CA THR A 7 14.23 -27.85 34.94
C THR A 7 13.68 -28.45 33.67
N VAL A 8 12.37 -28.34 33.43
CA VAL A 8 11.72 -28.81 32.20
C VAL A 8 12.26 -28.06 30.99
N ALA A 9 12.37 -26.73 31.05
CA ALA A 9 12.94 -25.92 29.95
C ALA A 9 14.41 -26.32 29.65
N LYS A 10 15.25 -26.57 30.67
CA LYS A 10 16.64 -27.04 30.47
C LYS A 10 16.72 -28.43 29.87
N VAL A 11 15.89 -29.36 30.32
CA VAL A 11 15.87 -30.74 29.78
C VAL A 11 15.39 -30.75 28.33
N LEU A 12 14.39 -29.98 28.02
CA LEU A 12 13.86 -29.88 26.63
C LEU A 12 14.84 -29.20 25.67
N LEU A 13 15.72 -28.32 26.16
CA LEU A 13 16.76 -27.67 25.35
C LEU A 13 17.94 -28.60 25.01
N PHE A 14 18.14 -29.72 25.77
CA PHE A 14 19.22 -30.67 25.56
C PHE A 14 18.83 -31.90 24.71
N ILE A 15 17.57 -32.02 24.29
CA ILE A 15 17.15 -33.15 23.45
C ILE A 15 17.38 -32.79 21.98
N PRO A 16 18.26 -33.45 21.25
CA PRO A 16 18.42 -33.22 19.81
C PRO A 16 17.11 -33.57 19.09
N SER A 17 16.51 -32.62 18.43
CA SER A 17 15.31 -32.86 17.66
C SER A 17 15.54 -32.56 16.18
N ILE A 18 15.03 -33.45 15.34
CA ILE A 18 15.14 -33.47 13.91
C ILE A 18 13.98 -32.68 13.32
N PHE A 19 14.07 -31.33 13.27
CA PHE A 19 13.02 -30.52 12.63
C PHE A 19 13.61 -29.38 11.79
N TYR A 20 13.28 -29.44 10.52
CA TYR A 20 13.65 -28.51 9.47
C TYR A 20 12.48 -27.63 9.13
N TYR A 21 12.27 -26.48 9.76
CA TYR A 21 11.41 -25.40 9.24
C TYR A 21 11.86 -24.03 9.71
N LYS A 22 13.04 -23.62 9.21
CA LYS A 22 13.65 -22.32 9.55
C LYS A 22 12.89 -21.12 8.97
N GLU A 23 12.28 -21.28 7.78
CA GLU A 23 11.66 -20.16 7.06
C GLU A 23 10.33 -19.73 7.65
N GLU A 24 9.47 -20.65 8.05
CA GLU A 24 8.19 -20.32 8.68
C GLU A 24 8.35 -19.68 10.05
N TRP A 25 9.37 -20.09 10.79
CA TRP A 25 9.64 -19.55 12.12
C TRP A 25 10.23 -18.13 12.07
N SER A 26 11.08 -17.83 11.10
CA SER A 26 11.63 -16.48 10.90
C SER A 26 10.58 -15.46 10.45
N LYS A 27 9.49 -15.93 9.82
CA LYS A 27 8.35 -15.10 9.38
C LYS A 27 7.37 -14.81 10.54
N ASN A 28 7.40 -15.55 11.63
CA ASN A 28 6.47 -15.40 12.74
C ASN A 28 7.07 -14.56 13.89
N ILE A 29 6.79 -13.27 13.87
CA ILE A 29 7.30 -12.27 14.85
C ILE A 29 6.92 -12.62 16.30
N LEU A 30 5.75 -13.25 16.53
CA LEU A 30 5.31 -13.65 17.87
C LEU A 30 6.19 -14.75 18.47
N HIS A 31 6.54 -15.77 17.69
CA HIS A 31 7.41 -16.85 18.16
C HIS A 31 8.85 -16.38 18.38
N ARG A 32 9.34 -15.46 17.55
CA ARG A 32 10.66 -14.86 17.72
C ARG A 32 10.75 -14.01 18.99
N ASN A 33 9.71 -13.25 19.30
CA ASN A 33 9.64 -12.48 20.55
C ASN A 33 9.54 -13.36 21.78
N TYR A 34 8.79 -14.46 21.70
CA TYR A 34 8.68 -15.45 22.77
C TYR A 34 10.00 -16.18 23.04
N TYR A 35 10.71 -16.60 21.97
CA TYR A 35 12.05 -17.16 22.07
C TYR A 35 13.03 -16.19 22.74
N ASN A 36 13.09 -14.94 22.29
CA ASN A 36 13.96 -13.91 22.87
C ASN A 36 13.65 -13.64 24.35
N LYS A 37 12.36 -13.69 24.73
CA LYS A 37 11.91 -13.56 26.12
C LYS A 37 12.41 -14.72 26.96
N LEU A 38 12.30 -15.96 26.46
CA LEU A 38 12.78 -17.15 27.18
C LEU A 38 14.30 -17.18 27.33
N VAL A 39 15.05 -16.79 26.30
CA VAL A 39 16.53 -16.65 26.39
C VAL A 39 16.92 -15.65 27.48
N ARG A 40 16.21 -14.53 27.59
CA ARG A 40 16.44 -13.53 28.66
C ARG A 40 16.04 -14.04 30.04
N GLU A 41 14.86 -14.66 30.19
CA GLU A 41 14.36 -15.14 31.48
C GLU A 41 15.19 -16.31 32.05
N PHE A 42 15.68 -17.21 31.20
CA PHE A 42 16.36 -18.42 31.63
C PHE A 42 17.90 -18.37 31.46
N ARG A 43 18.45 -17.25 30.95
CA ARG A 43 19.90 -17.07 30.69
C ARG A 43 20.49 -18.23 29.89
N VAL A 44 19.79 -18.67 28.84
CA VAL A 44 20.25 -19.76 27.96
C VAL A 44 21.24 -19.16 26.94
N PRO A 45 22.44 -19.75 26.75
CA PRO A 45 23.36 -19.31 25.69
C PRO A 45 22.68 -19.41 24.32
N CYS A 46 22.75 -18.34 23.52
CA CYS A 46 22.23 -18.33 22.15
C CYS A 46 23.37 -18.79 21.22
N PRO A 47 23.24 -19.92 20.51
CA PRO A 47 24.25 -20.35 19.53
C PRO A 47 24.31 -19.34 18.35
N GLU A 48 25.48 -19.26 17.73
CA GLU A 48 25.69 -18.37 16.58
C GLU A 48 24.77 -18.70 15.40
N ARG A 49 24.41 -17.71 14.60
CA ARG A 49 23.38 -17.75 13.54
C ARG A 49 23.61 -18.79 12.43
N HIS A 50 24.81 -19.35 12.34
CA HIS A 50 25.22 -20.28 11.28
C HIS A 50 25.49 -21.70 11.78
N ASP A 51 25.25 -21.98 13.06
CA ASP A 51 25.48 -23.30 13.64
C ASP A 51 24.29 -24.23 13.35
N ILE A 52 24.60 -25.46 12.94
CA ILE A 52 23.61 -26.53 12.74
C ILE A 52 22.84 -26.80 14.05
N LEU A 53 23.52 -26.70 15.20
CA LEU A 53 22.91 -26.79 16.53
C LEU A 53 21.90 -25.66 16.80
N HIS A 54 22.17 -24.46 16.32
CA HIS A 54 21.22 -23.36 16.43
C HIS A 54 19.95 -23.62 15.62
N ASN A 55 20.09 -24.17 14.42
CA ASN A 55 18.94 -24.51 13.57
C ASN A 55 18.09 -25.62 14.18
N ILE A 56 18.72 -26.65 14.76
CA ILE A 56 18.04 -27.73 15.49
C ILE A 56 17.33 -27.16 16.73
N PHE A 57 18.00 -26.28 17.47
CA PHE A 57 17.46 -25.63 18.66
C PHE A 57 16.24 -24.72 18.36
N VAL A 58 16.32 -23.91 17.33
CA VAL A 58 15.23 -23.02 16.89
C VAL A 58 14.01 -23.83 16.43
N ASN A 59 14.22 -24.88 15.65
CA ASN A 59 13.14 -25.74 15.19
C ASN A 59 12.49 -26.56 16.32
N TYR A 60 13.30 -27.00 17.26
CA TYR A 60 12.77 -27.64 18.48
C TYR A 60 11.87 -26.69 19.27
N PHE A 61 12.30 -25.45 19.42
CA PHE A 61 11.56 -24.42 20.18
C PHE A 61 10.25 -24.05 19.50
N TYR A 62 10.21 -24.02 18.17
CA TYR A 62 9.00 -23.75 17.41
C TYR A 62 7.91 -24.80 17.68
N VAL A 63 8.27 -26.07 17.62
CA VAL A 63 7.29 -27.17 17.78
C VAL A 63 6.87 -27.37 19.23
N PHE A 64 7.77 -27.15 20.19
CA PHE A 64 7.52 -27.44 21.61
C PHE A 64 7.37 -26.22 22.52
N GLY A 65 7.83 -25.06 22.11
CA GLY A 65 7.69 -23.83 22.89
C GLY A 65 6.23 -23.44 23.12
N THR A 66 5.40 -23.54 22.09
CA THR A 66 3.95 -23.36 22.17
C THR A 66 3.27 -24.43 23.04
N ALA A 67 3.72 -25.66 23.00
CA ALA A 67 3.19 -26.73 23.84
C ALA A 67 3.55 -26.54 25.32
N ILE A 68 4.75 -26.06 25.63
CA ILE A 68 5.18 -25.75 27.00
C ILE A 68 4.39 -24.57 27.59
N TRP A 69 4.08 -23.58 26.76
CA TRP A 69 3.23 -22.46 27.18
C TRP A 69 1.80 -22.91 27.52
N PHE A 70 1.22 -23.76 26.67
CA PHE A 70 -0.09 -24.39 26.92
C PHE A 70 -0.11 -25.29 28.16
N LEU A 71 0.96 -26.07 28.38
CA LEU A 71 1.11 -26.94 29.54
C LEU A 71 1.28 -26.16 30.85
N GLY A 72 1.77 -24.93 30.79
CA GLY A 72 1.85 -24.03 31.94
C GLY A 72 0.50 -23.44 32.39
N ILE A 73 -0.49 -23.45 31.53
CA ILE A 73 -1.81 -22.86 31.76
C ILE A 73 -2.86 -23.90 32.16
N CYS A 74 -2.76 -25.14 31.65
CA CYS A 74 -3.74 -26.20 31.89
C CYS A 74 -3.19 -27.28 32.81
N GLY A 75 -3.61 -27.29 34.09
CA GLY A 75 -3.15 -28.27 35.09
C GLY A 75 -3.63 -29.70 34.88
N GLY A 76 -2.83 -30.70 35.26
CA GLY A 76 -3.21 -32.05 35.56
C GLY A 76 -3.48 -33.01 34.38
N ILE A 77 -4.56 -33.74 34.37
CA ILE A 77 -4.88 -34.90 33.50
C ILE A 77 -4.94 -34.55 31.99
N ARG A 78 -5.22 -33.32 31.61
CA ARG A 78 -5.19 -32.84 30.22
C ARG A 78 -3.78 -32.83 29.61
N GLN A 79 -2.75 -32.65 30.41
CA GLN A 79 -1.34 -32.61 29.99
C GLN A 79 -0.86 -33.96 29.43
N VAL A 80 -1.25 -35.07 30.03
CA VAL A 80 -0.86 -36.42 29.59
C VAL A 80 -1.51 -36.80 28.25
N ARG A 81 -2.76 -36.36 28.00
CA ARG A 81 -3.43 -36.62 26.73
C ARG A 81 -2.84 -35.77 25.59
N LEU A 82 -2.43 -34.52 25.86
CA LEU A 82 -1.78 -33.67 24.90
C LEU A 82 -0.39 -34.16 24.52
N LEU A 83 0.40 -34.64 25.50
CA LEU A 83 1.70 -35.24 25.26
C LEU A 83 1.61 -36.56 24.46
N LYS A 84 0.58 -37.37 24.67
CA LYS A 84 0.32 -38.58 23.85
C LYS A 84 -0.06 -38.22 22.39
N LYS A 85 -0.83 -37.16 22.20
CA LYS A 85 -1.22 -36.64 20.88
C LYS A 85 -0.06 -36.01 20.12
N LEU A 86 0.82 -35.28 20.83
CA LEU A 86 2.05 -34.70 20.29
C LEU A 86 3.10 -35.76 19.93
N ARG A 87 3.17 -36.89 20.71
CA ARG A 87 4.01 -38.02 20.36
C ARG A 87 3.56 -38.75 19.07
N LYS A 88 2.25 -38.81 18.80
CA LYS A 88 1.71 -39.42 17.57
C LYS A 88 2.00 -38.53 16.34
N SER A 89 1.84 -37.20 16.45
CA SER A 89 2.21 -36.27 15.37
C SER A 89 3.71 -36.22 15.12
N LYS A 90 4.53 -36.48 16.14
CA LYS A 90 5.99 -36.58 16.02
C LYS A 90 6.45 -37.70 15.10
N SER A 91 5.80 -38.89 15.15
CA SER A 91 6.13 -40.03 14.28
C SER A 91 5.79 -39.77 12.82
N GLU A 92 4.70 -39.04 12.57
CA GLU A 92 4.26 -38.64 11.22
C GLU A 92 5.19 -37.57 10.62
N ILE A 93 5.58 -36.60 11.41
CA ILE A 93 6.54 -35.54 11.00
C ILE A 93 7.94 -36.11 10.78
N LEU A 94 8.39 -37.07 11.60
CA LEU A 94 9.68 -37.75 11.43
C LEU A 94 9.72 -38.63 10.16
N ALA A 95 8.61 -39.25 9.77
CA ALA A 95 8.52 -40.00 8.52
C ALA A 95 8.65 -39.06 7.30
N ASP A 96 7.94 -37.92 7.33
CA ASP A 96 7.97 -36.92 6.27
C ASP A 96 9.36 -36.23 6.16
N THR A 97 10.06 -36.03 7.28
CA THR A 97 11.41 -35.46 7.33
C THR A 97 12.49 -36.43 6.84
N LYS A 98 12.33 -37.75 7.08
CA LYS A 98 13.23 -38.77 6.55
C LYS A 98 13.19 -38.85 5.03
N ILE A 99 11.99 -38.80 4.46
CA ILE A 99 11.80 -38.75 3.01
C ILE A 99 12.45 -37.48 2.38
N LYS A 100 12.41 -36.36 3.08
CA LYS A 100 13.04 -35.12 2.59
C LYS A 100 14.57 -35.10 2.83
N ALA A 101 15.07 -35.75 3.87
CA ALA A 101 16.51 -35.89 4.11
C ALA A 101 17.19 -36.80 3.09
N GLU A 102 16.55 -37.93 2.71
CA GLU A 102 17.03 -38.79 1.64
C GLU A 102 17.07 -38.10 0.27
N PHE A 103 16.16 -37.16 0.03
CA PHE A 103 16.19 -36.30 -1.18
C PHE A 103 17.32 -35.26 -1.19
N LEU A 104 17.87 -34.89 -0.02
CA LEU A 104 18.95 -33.92 0.13
C LEU A 104 20.35 -34.56 0.17
N GLU A 105 20.45 -35.82 0.58
CA GLU A 105 21.71 -36.55 0.66
C GLU A 105 22.13 -37.24 -0.66
N ASN A 106 21.24 -37.40 -1.63
CA ASN A 106 21.54 -37.97 -2.94
C ASN A 106 21.10 -37.05 -4.09
N PRO A 107 21.94 -36.11 -4.55
CA PRO A 107 21.65 -35.24 -5.67
C PRO A 107 21.92 -35.88 -7.05
N HIS A 108 21.94 -37.20 -7.22
CA HIS A 108 22.15 -37.76 -8.53
C HIS A 108 20.85 -38.27 -9.18
N PRO A 109 20.57 -37.78 -10.40
CA PRO A 109 19.41 -38.09 -11.20
C PRO A 109 19.59 -39.44 -11.90
N GLY A 110 18.98 -40.45 -11.42
CA GLY A 110 18.97 -41.76 -12.08
C GLY A 110 17.65 -42.50 -12.01
N SER A 111 16.61 -41.89 -11.50
CA SER A 111 15.28 -42.50 -11.53
C SER A 111 14.44 -41.87 -12.62
N ASN A 112 14.27 -42.61 -13.71
CA ASN A 112 13.23 -42.40 -14.71
C ASN A 112 11.85 -42.39 -14.04
N LEU A 113 11.44 -41.27 -13.51
CA LEU A 113 10.04 -40.93 -13.34
C LEU A 113 9.56 -40.43 -14.71
N ASN A 114 8.96 -41.32 -15.48
CA ASN A 114 8.10 -40.98 -16.58
C ASN A 114 6.94 -40.16 -16.03
N LEU A 115 7.19 -38.87 -15.90
CA LEU A 115 6.14 -37.87 -15.67
C LEU A 115 5.45 -37.64 -17.02
N ASN A 116 4.27 -38.21 -17.12
CA ASN A 116 3.37 -38.06 -18.26
C ASN A 116 3.20 -36.56 -18.56
N PRO A 117 3.41 -36.07 -19.81
CA PRO A 117 3.25 -34.67 -20.14
C PRO A 117 1.87 -34.08 -19.85
N GLU A 118 0.86 -34.92 -19.66
CA GLU A 118 -0.51 -34.53 -19.31
C GLU A 118 -0.65 -33.94 -17.89
N PHE A 119 0.34 -34.08 -17.02
CA PHE A 119 0.29 -33.52 -15.65
C PHE A 119 0.69 -32.03 -15.53
N TYR A 120 1.06 -31.35 -16.62
CA TYR A 120 1.35 -29.91 -16.60
C TYR A 120 0.15 -29.00 -16.78
N GLU A 121 -1.03 -29.53 -16.98
CA GLU A 121 -2.28 -28.79 -16.87
C GLU A 121 -2.80 -28.84 -15.42
N HIS A 122 -2.15 -28.16 -14.48
CA HIS A 122 -2.81 -27.78 -13.25
C HIS A 122 -3.98 -26.87 -13.59
N PRO A 123 -5.24 -27.23 -13.31
CA PRO A 123 -6.40 -26.40 -13.61
C PRO A 123 -6.44 -25.07 -12.85
N TYR A 124 -5.53 -24.85 -11.92
CA TYR A 124 -5.35 -23.59 -11.20
C TYR A 124 -3.89 -23.18 -11.26
N PRO A 125 -3.54 -22.13 -12.04
CA PRO A 125 -2.24 -21.51 -11.89
C PRO A 125 -2.12 -21.03 -10.45
N ARG A 126 -1.04 -21.41 -9.76
CA ARG A 126 -0.70 -20.83 -8.46
C ARG A 126 -0.78 -19.33 -8.59
N LYS A 127 -1.40 -18.64 -7.59
CA LYS A 127 -1.65 -17.19 -7.62
C LYS A 127 -0.48 -16.47 -8.26
N PRO A 128 -0.70 -15.74 -9.36
CA PRO A 128 0.37 -14.99 -9.99
C PRO A 128 0.81 -13.89 -9.03
N THR A 129 2.08 -13.90 -8.71
CA THR A 129 2.72 -12.96 -7.83
C THR A 129 3.18 -11.78 -8.65
N SER A 130 2.64 -10.69 -8.73
CA SER A 130 3.03 -9.41 -9.34
C SER A 130 2.84 -9.28 -10.86
N TYR A 131 1.84 -8.49 -11.23
CA TYR A 131 1.71 -7.86 -12.54
C TYR A 131 1.99 -6.37 -12.38
N ARG A 132 2.73 -5.78 -13.31
CA ARG A 132 2.60 -4.35 -13.53
C ARG A 132 1.41 -4.12 -14.44
N GLU A 133 0.59 -3.16 -14.05
CA GLU A 133 -0.67 -2.87 -14.70
C GLU A 133 -0.39 -2.15 -16.02
N ILE A 134 -1.14 -2.51 -17.05
CA ILE A 134 -1.18 -1.77 -18.29
C ILE A 134 -1.70 -0.35 -18.02
N SER A 135 -1.21 0.66 -18.75
CA SER A 135 -1.67 2.02 -18.55
C SER A 135 -3.12 2.19 -19.00
N LEU A 136 -3.85 3.05 -18.30
CA LEU A 136 -5.24 3.41 -18.65
C LEU A 136 -5.35 3.87 -20.12
N GLU A 137 -4.38 4.66 -20.58
CA GLU A 137 -4.35 5.17 -21.96
C GLU A 137 -4.18 4.05 -23.01
N THR A 138 -3.47 2.99 -22.65
CA THR A 138 -3.34 1.82 -23.52
C THR A 138 -4.66 1.07 -23.65
N ILE A 139 -5.42 0.91 -22.55
CA ILE A 139 -6.75 0.31 -22.59
C ILE A 139 -7.71 1.18 -23.40
N LYS A 140 -7.69 2.50 -23.22
CA LYS A 140 -8.52 3.43 -24.03
C LYS A 140 -8.22 3.33 -25.51
N ARG A 141 -6.95 3.21 -25.91
CA ARG A 141 -6.57 2.97 -27.33
C ARG A 141 -7.16 1.67 -27.86
N ALA A 142 -7.13 0.60 -27.07
CA ALA A 142 -7.73 -0.66 -27.46
C ALA A 142 -9.26 -0.57 -27.59
N ILE A 143 -9.93 0.20 -26.71
CA ILE A 143 -11.37 0.51 -26.83
C ILE A 143 -11.64 1.26 -28.12
N ALA A 144 -10.80 2.23 -28.50
CA ALA A 144 -10.95 3.05 -29.68
C ALA A 144 -10.64 2.30 -31.00
N ASP A 145 -10.01 1.14 -30.96
CA ASP A 145 -9.64 0.37 -32.15
C ASP A 145 -10.86 0.04 -33.02
N PRO A 146 -10.86 0.36 -34.34
CA PRO A 146 -12.00 0.10 -35.24
C PRO A 146 -12.32 -1.40 -35.39
N GLY A 147 -11.35 -2.28 -35.17
CA GLY A 147 -11.55 -3.74 -35.21
C GLY A 147 -12.30 -4.28 -33.99
N ILE A 148 -12.45 -3.51 -32.93
CA ILE A 148 -13.23 -3.87 -31.75
C ILE A 148 -14.65 -3.27 -31.90
N LYS A 149 -15.66 -4.11 -31.81
CA LYS A 149 -17.07 -3.72 -31.90
C LYS A 149 -17.79 -3.76 -30.56
N VAL A 150 -17.42 -4.72 -29.71
CA VAL A 150 -18.07 -4.95 -28.42
C VAL A 150 -17.06 -4.83 -27.28
N ILE A 151 -17.41 -4.04 -26.27
CA ILE A 151 -16.70 -4.00 -25.00
C ILE A 151 -17.50 -4.80 -23.97
N SER A 152 -16.87 -5.80 -23.40
CA SER A 152 -17.40 -6.66 -22.36
C SER A 152 -16.74 -6.31 -21.03
N PHE A 153 -17.53 -5.92 -20.03
CA PHE A 153 -17.01 -5.63 -18.69
C PHE A 153 -17.39 -6.73 -17.70
N ASP A 154 -16.48 -7.07 -16.78
CA ASP A 154 -16.88 -7.61 -15.49
C ASP A 154 -17.57 -6.54 -14.65
N ILE A 155 -18.34 -6.93 -13.62
CA ILE A 155 -19.13 -5.99 -12.81
C ILE A 155 -18.42 -5.65 -11.50
N PHE A 156 -18.21 -6.65 -10.62
CA PHE A 156 -17.66 -6.40 -9.28
C PHE A 156 -16.15 -6.20 -9.34
N ASP A 157 -15.70 -5.24 -8.54
CA ASP A 157 -14.29 -4.78 -8.54
C ASP A 157 -13.77 -4.27 -9.91
N THR A 158 -14.66 -4.18 -10.91
CA THR A 158 -14.41 -3.63 -12.25
C THR A 158 -15.27 -2.38 -12.53
N LEU A 159 -16.58 -2.50 -12.60
CA LEU A 159 -17.52 -1.38 -12.74
C LEU A 159 -18.00 -0.88 -11.37
N LEU A 160 -18.33 -1.78 -10.48
CA LEU A 160 -18.84 -1.53 -9.14
C LEU A 160 -17.84 -2.04 -8.09
N VAL A 161 -17.66 -1.26 -7.04
CA VAL A 161 -16.86 -1.63 -5.85
C VAL A 161 -17.67 -1.44 -4.59
N ARG A 162 -17.29 -2.14 -3.52
CA ARG A 162 -17.94 -2.05 -2.22
C ARG A 162 -17.19 -1.11 -1.28
N ALA A 163 -17.93 -0.35 -0.48
CA ALA A 163 -17.36 0.46 0.60
C ALA A 163 -17.03 -0.42 1.83
N VAL A 164 -16.37 -1.56 1.63
CA VAL A 164 -15.86 -2.47 2.67
C VAL A 164 -14.56 -3.10 2.21
N LEU A 165 -13.78 -3.66 3.14
CA LEU A 165 -12.49 -4.30 2.82
C LEU A 165 -12.66 -5.64 2.11
N ASP A 166 -13.63 -6.44 2.56
CA ASP A 166 -13.95 -7.76 2.02
C ASP A 166 -15.45 -7.87 1.76
N PRO A 167 -15.88 -8.54 0.68
CA PRO A 167 -17.29 -8.77 0.43
C PRO A 167 -18.02 -9.40 1.63
N SER A 168 -17.37 -10.27 2.38
CA SER A 168 -17.91 -10.90 3.60
C SER A 168 -18.17 -9.91 4.75
N ASP A 169 -17.61 -8.71 4.71
CA ASP A 169 -17.88 -7.69 5.74
C ASP A 169 -19.34 -7.19 5.66
N VAL A 170 -19.98 -7.25 4.49
CA VAL A 170 -21.42 -6.99 4.35
C VAL A 170 -22.20 -7.96 5.25
N PHE A 171 -21.86 -9.25 5.22
CA PHE A 171 -22.51 -10.26 6.06
C PHE A 171 -22.28 -10.03 7.56
N LYS A 172 -21.08 -9.55 7.95
CA LYS A 172 -20.78 -9.19 9.35
C LYS A 172 -21.57 -7.98 9.82
N LEU A 173 -21.79 -7.01 8.94
CA LEU A 173 -22.62 -5.84 9.25
C LEU A 173 -24.09 -6.23 9.45
N VAL A 174 -24.62 -7.07 8.54
CA VAL A 174 -25.98 -7.61 8.64
C VAL A 174 -26.14 -8.49 9.87
N ALA A 175 -25.14 -9.33 10.20
CA ALA A 175 -25.15 -10.23 11.34
C ALA A 175 -25.41 -9.48 12.65
N LYS A 176 -24.84 -8.29 12.88
CA LYS A 176 -25.08 -7.50 14.10
C LYS A 176 -26.58 -7.23 14.39
N GLU A 177 -27.39 -7.11 13.34
CA GLU A 177 -28.84 -6.91 13.49
C GLU A 177 -29.58 -8.24 13.65
N ILE A 178 -29.20 -9.23 12.83
CA ILE A 178 -29.88 -10.50 12.74
C ILE A 178 -29.64 -11.36 13.99
N ASP A 179 -28.38 -11.47 14.44
CA ASP A 179 -28.01 -12.28 15.59
C ASP A 179 -28.72 -11.80 16.86
N ARG A 180 -28.81 -10.48 17.04
CA ARG A 180 -29.53 -9.87 18.17
C ARG A 180 -31.04 -10.13 18.08
N LYS A 181 -31.63 -10.09 16.88
CA LYS A 181 -33.08 -10.22 16.68
C LYS A 181 -33.57 -11.66 16.75
N TYR A 182 -32.79 -12.58 16.22
CA TYR A 182 -33.21 -13.98 15.99
C TYR A 182 -32.38 -15.01 16.75
N GLY A 183 -31.30 -14.60 17.45
CA GLY A 183 -30.45 -15.49 18.25
C GLY A 183 -29.65 -16.53 17.42
N ILE A 184 -29.30 -16.20 16.18
CA ILE A 184 -28.53 -17.07 15.28
C ILE A 184 -27.15 -16.49 14.99
N ASP A 185 -26.17 -17.32 14.63
CA ASP A 185 -24.88 -16.88 14.09
C ASP A 185 -24.99 -16.74 12.55
N PHE A 186 -25.59 -15.61 12.13
CA PHE A 186 -25.88 -15.36 10.72
C PHE A 186 -24.61 -15.35 9.87
N PHE A 187 -23.55 -14.70 10.34
CA PHE A 187 -22.29 -14.63 9.58
C PHE A 187 -21.73 -16.02 9.24
N LYS A 188 -21.71 -16.93 10.22
CA LYS A 188 -21.22 -18.31 10.04
C LYS A 188 -22.09 -19.09 9.06
N VAL A 189 -23.40 -19.00 9.20
CA VAL A 189 -24.35 -19.69 8.32
C VAL A 189 -24.26 -19.16 6.90
N ARG A 190 -24.30 -17.83 6.73
CA ARG A 190 -24.30 -17.17 5.41
C ARG A 190 -22.98 -17.40 4.65
N SER A 191 -21.84 -17.26 5.32
CA SER A 191 -20.53 -17.42 4.70
C SER A 191 -20.26 -18.86 4.22
N SER A 192 -20.89 -19.84 4.85
CA SER A 192 -20.72 -21.25 4.47
C SER A 192 -21.78 -21.73 3.48
N ALA A 193 -22.85 -20.97 3.24
CA ALA A 193 -24.03 -21.43 2.51
C ALA A 193 -23.70 -21.85 1.07
N GLU A 194 -22.98 -21.04 0.31
CA GLU A 194 -22.62 -21.33 -1.09
C GLU A 194 -21.83 -22.63 -1.23
N GLY A 195 -20.83 -22.83 -0.37
CA GLY A 195 -20.05 -24.07 -0.36
C GLY A 195 -20.84 -25.30 0.08
N LYS A 196 -21.82 -25.13 0.99
CA LYS A 196 -22.68 -26.21 1.48
C LYS A 196 -23.77 -26.63 0.48
N ILE A 197 -24.24 -25.70 -0.35
CA ILE A 197 -25.17 -26.01 -1.45
C ILE A 197 -24.46 -26.88 -2.51
N GLY A 198 -23.12 -26.75 -2.65
CA GLY A 198 -22.34 -27.50 -3.61
C GLY A 198 -22.59 -27.15 -5.08
N ASN A 199 -23.37 -26.12 -5.35
CA ASN A 199 -23.66 -25.59 -6.67
C ASN A 199 -23.17 -24.15 -6.77
N LEU A 200 -22.08 -23.93 -7.48
CA LEU A 200 -21.46 -22.60 -7.68
C LEU A 200 -22.31 -21.64 -8.54
N ASN A 201 -23.37 -22.16 -9.19
CA ASN A 201 -24.34 -21.38 -9.97
C ASN A 201 -25.67 -21.15 -9.21
N CYS A 202 -25.64 -21.20 -7.87
CA CYS A 202 -26.80 -20.96 -7.04
C CYS A 202 -27.29 -19.52 -7.15
N THR A 203 -28.58 -19.33 -7.03
CA THR A 203 -29.23 -18.03 -6.91
C THR A 203 -29.27 -17.59 -5.44
N LEU A 204 -29.57 -16.33 -5.21
CA LEU A 204 -29.80 -15.82 -3.86
C LEU A 204 -30.98 -16.55 -3.16
N ASP A 205 -31.98 -16.98 -3.92
CA ASP A 205 -33.10 -17.78 -3.39
C ASP A 205 -32.67 -19.16 -2.93
N ASP A 206 -31.78 -19.82 -3.65
CA ASP A 206 -31.18 -21.10 -3.23
C ASP A 206 -30.40 -20.93 -1.91
N ILE A 207 -29.63 -19.85 -1.80
CA ILE A 207 -28.86 -19.53 -0.58
C ILE A 207 -29.81 -19.33 0.61
N TYR A 208 -30.86 -18.54 0.45
CA TYR A 208 -31.81 -18.30 1.55
C TYR A 208 -32.72 -19.48 1.87
N SER A 209 -33.03 -20.34 0.90
CA SER A 209 -33.68 -21.62 1.13
C SER A 209 -32.82 -22.55 2.01
N TYR A 210 -31.50 -22.58 1.77
CA TYR A 210 -30.57 -23.31 2.61
C TYR A 210 -30.49 -22.70 4.03
N ILE A 211 -30.37 -21.37 4.16
CA ILE A 211 -30.33 -20.69 5.46
C ILE A 211 -31.60 -20.99 6.25
N GLN A 212 -32.77 -20.94 5.63
CA GLN A 212 -34.04 -21.28 6.27
C GLN A 212 -34.03 -22.69 6.87
N LYS A 213 -33.58 -23.67 6.07
CA LYS A 213 -33.49 -25.07 6.50
C LYS A 213 -32.56 -25.28 7.70
N VAL A 214 -31.44 -24.54 7.76
CA VAL A 214 -30.44 -24.74 8.82
C VAL A 214 -30.79 -23.97 10.09
N THR A 215 -31.45 -22.80 9.97
CA THR A 215 -31.78 -21.94 11.11
C THR A 215 -33.19 -22.13 11.65
N ASN A 216 -34.06 -22.86 10.95
CA ASN A 216 -35.49 -23.02 11.26
C ASN A 216 -36.26 -21.69 11.39
N LEU A 217 -35.76 -20.60 10.78
CA LEU A 217 -36.47 -19.33 10.76
C LEU A 217 -37.78 -19.42 9.96
N SER A 218 -38.80 -18.66 10.38
CA SER A 218 -40.06 -18.57 9.63
C SER A 218 -39.84 -17.98 8.22
N ARG A 219 -40.75 -18.28 7.30
CA ARG A 219 -40.67 -17.75 5.92
C ARG A 219 -40.64 -16.24 5.89
N GLU A 220 -41.42 -15.58 6.75
CA GLU A 220 -41.43 -14.11 6.89
C GLU A 220 -40.06 -13.58 7.38
N SER A 221 -39.49 -14.23 8.40
CA SER A 221 -38.18 -13.86 8.92
C SER A 221 -37.09 -13.99 7.84
N ILE A 222 -37.09 -15.05 7.04
CA ILE A 222 -36.15 -15.26 5.95
C ILE A 222 -36.25 -14.16 4.87
N VAL A 223 -37.49 -13.78 4.49
CA VAL A 223 -37.71 -12.67 3.56
C VAL A 223 -37.12 -11.37 4.09
N ASN A 224 -37.35 -11.08 5.39
CA ASN A 224 -36.82 -9.89 6.04
C ASN A 224 -35.27 -9.89 6.08
N VAL A 225 -34.65 -11.02 6.41
CA VAL A 225 -33.19 -11.18 6.44
C VAL A 225 -32.58 -11.01 5.04
N LYS A 226 -33.17 -11.64 4.02
CA LYS A 226 -32.77 -11.49 2.62
C LYS A 226 -32.86 -10.04 2.16
N SER A 227 -33.98 -9.37 2.46
CA SER A 227 -34.17 -7.96 2.10
C SER A 227 -33.16 -7.04 2.79
N LEU A 228 -32.77 -7.37 4.01
CA LEU A 228 -31.74 -6.63 4.75
C LEU A 228 -30.35 -6.80 4.10
N GLU A 229 -29.94 -8.02 3.75
CA GLU A 229 -28.68 -8.27 3.04
C GLU A 229 -28.62 -7.49 1.73
N ILE A 230 -29.69 -7.54 0.93
CA ILE A 230 -29.78 -6.80 -0.34
C ILE A 230 -29.65 -5.29 -0.10
N ARG A 231 -30.37 -4.75 0.88
CA ARG A 231 -30.32 -3.31 1.22
C ARG A 231 -28.91 -2.87 1.60
N TYR A 232 -28.17 -3.68 2.37
CA TYR A 232 -26.79 -3.37 2.75
C TYR A 232 -25.84 -3.48 1.56
N GLU A 233 -25.99 -4.51 0.71
CA GLU A 233 -25.21 -4.66 -0.52
C GLU A 233 -25.38 -3.43 -1.43
N GLU A 234 -26.61 -3.02 -1.73
CA GLU A 234 -26.93 -1.86 -2.58
C GLU A 234 -26.43 -0.54 -1.96
N ALA A 235 -26.55 -0.37 -0.64
CA ALA A 235 -26.13 0.83 0.07
C ALA A 235 -24.60 1.02 0.09
N LEU A 236 -23.84 -0.07 0.02
CA LEU A 236 -22.39 -0.07 0.06
C LEU A 236 -21.74 -0.13 -1.32
N LEU A 237 -22.53 -0.39 -2.39
CA LEU A 237 -22.02 -0.41 -3.77
C LEU A 237 -21.93 1.01 -4.35
N PHE A 238 -20.78 1.31 -4.96
CA PHE A 238 -20.58 2.54 -5.73
C PHE A 238 -19.78 2.26 -7.00
N LYS A 239 -19.77 3.21 -7.92
CA LYS A 239 -19.04 3.08 -9.18
C LYS A 239 -17.52 3.18 -8.94
N ARG A 240 -16.77 2.25 -9.51
CA ARG A 240 -15.32 2.33 -9.54
C ARG A 240 -14.87 3.45 -10.48
N PRO A 241 -14.05 4.43 -10.07
CA PRO A 241 -13.71 5.57 -10.90
C PRO A 241 -13.11 5.16 -12.25
N ILE A 242 -12.10 4.28 -12.27
CA ILE A 242 -11.45 3.81 -13.49
C ILE A 242 -12.42 3.00 -14.38
N GLY A 243 -13.26 2.15 -13.78
CA GLY A 243 -14.27 1.39 -14.51
C GLY A 243 -15.27 2.30 -15.21
N PHE A 244 -15.72 3.36 -14.52
CA PHE A 244 -16.63 4.35 -15.10
C PHE A 244 -15.97 5.20 -16.19
N GLU A 245 -14.67 5.48 -16.07
CA GLU A 245 -13.90 6.16 -17.11
C GLU A 245 -13.78 5.33 -18.38
N LEU A 246 -13.47 4.03 -18.26
CA LEU A 246 -13.41 3.11 -19.38
C LEU A 246 -14.78 2.89 -20.03
N TYR A 247 -15.85 2.84 -19.24
CA TYR A 247 -17.22 2.79 -19.74
C TYR A 247 -17.58 4.05 -20.56
N LYS A 248 -17.23 5.25 -20.07
CA LYS A 248 -17.43 6.50 -20.84
C LYS A 248 -16.64 6.51 -22.14
N GLU A 249 -15.43 5.98 -22.13
CA GLU A 249 -14.61 5.88 -23.33
C GLU A 249 -15.24 4.91 -24.35
N ALA A 250 -15.79 3.78 -23.91
CA ALA A 250 -16.51 2.86 -24.79
C ALA A 250 -17.74 3.53 -25.44
N LEU A 251 -18.50 4.33 -24.67
CA LEU A 251 -19.62 5.13 -25.18
C LEU A 251 -19.15 6.19 -26.19
N ARG A 252 -18.09 6.93 -25.88
CA ARG A 252 -17.52 7.95 -26.77
C ARG A 252 -17.08 7.37 -28.11
N CYS A 253 -16.58 6.12 -28.10
CA CYS A 253 -16.17 5.39 -29.30
C CYS A 253 -17.31 4.65 -30.00
N GLY A 254 -18.58 4.80 -29.56
CA GLY A 254 -19.75 4.18 -30.18
C GLY A 254 -19.75 2.65 -30.11
N LYS A 255 -19.12 2.06 -29.09
CA LYS A 255 -19.04 0.60 -28.94
C LYS A 255 -20.32 0.03 -28.32
N SER A 256 -20.73 -1.17 -28.74
CA SER A 256 -21.72 -1.97 -28.02
C SER A 256 -21.12 -2.44 -26.68
N ILE A 257 -21.88 -2.33 -25.59
CA ILE A 257 -21.39 -2.63 -24.25
C ILE A 257 -22.24 -3.74 -23.63
N ILE A 258 -21.56 -4.79 -23.17
CA ILE A 258 -22.17 -5.89 -22.40
C ILE A 258 -21.45 -6.08 -21.06
N ALA A 259 -22.08 -6.77 -20.12
CA ALA A 259 -21.45 -7.15 -18.85
C ALA A 259 -21.50 -8.67 -18.64
N VAL A 260 -20.47 -9.23 -18.02
CA VAL A 260 -20.31 -10.67 -17.74
C VAL A 260 -19.87 -10.87 -16.31
N SER A 261 -20.67 -11.52 -15.46
CA SER A 261 -20.39 -11.60 -14.02
C SER A 261 -20.72 -12.99 -13.43
N ASP A 262 -19.84 -13.47 -12.56
CA ASP A 262 -20.09 -14.65 -11.71
C ASP A 262 -20.73 -14.18 -10.39
N MET A 263 -22.09 -14.18 -10.33
CA MET A 263 -22.83 -13.65 -9.18
C MET A 263 -24.18 -14.35 -8.99
N TYR A 264 -24.65 -14.41 -7.74
CA TYR A 264 -25.93 -15.01 -7.33
C TYR A 264 -27.12 -14.02 -7.35
N LEU A 265 -26.89 -12.71 -7.59
CA LEU A 265 -27.95 -11.70 -7.54
C LEU A 265 -28.89 -11.71 -8.77
N GLY A 266 -28.46 -12.29 -9.89
CA GLY A 266 -29.17 -12.29 -11.15
C GLY A 266 -29.04 -11.01 -11.97
N GLY A 267 -29.16 -11.15 -13.30
CA GLY A 267 -28.92 -10.09 -14.26
C GLY A 267 -29.88 -8.91 -14.14
N ASP A 268 -31.18 -9.15 -13.87
CA ASP A 268 -32.16 -8.07 -13.74
C ASP A 268 -31.85 -7.14 -12.57
N ARG A 269 -31.48 -7.69 -11.41
CA ARG A 269 -31.10 -6.88 -10.26
C ARG A 269 -29.77 -6.15 -10.49
N LEU A 270 -28.80 -6.83 -11.07
CA LEU A 270 -27.53 -6.21 -11.45
C LEU A 270 -27.73 -5.04 -12.43
N ASN A 271 -28.65 -5.19 -13.37
CA ASN A 271 -29.00 -4.12 -14.31
C ASN A 271 -29.61 -2.92 -13.59
N ALA A 272 -30.55 -3.14 -12.65
CA ALA A 272 -31.14 -2.06 -11.86
C ALA A 272 -30.08 -1.28 -11.06
N ILE A 273 -29.16 -2.00 -10.38
CA ILE A 273 -28.05 -1.38 -9.63
C ILE A 273 -27.15 -0.57 -10.58
N LEU A 274 -26.73 -1.15 -11.71
CA LEU A 274 -25.85 -0.48 -12.66
C LEU A 274 -26.49 0.78 -13.25
N GLN A 275 -27.77 0.75 -13.59
CA GLN A 275 -28.51 1.92 -14.06
C GLN A 275 -28.58 3.03 -13.02
N GLU A 276 -28.88 2.68 -11.74
CA GLU A 276 -28.88 3.62 -10.62
C GLU A 276 -27.51 4.29 -10.44
N LYS A 277 -26.43 3.50 -10.55
CA LYS A 277 -25.06 4.01 -10.46
C LYS A 277 -24.56 4.70 -11.74
N GLY A 278 -25.41 4.85 -12.78
CA GLY A 278 -25.13 5.66 -13.99
C GLY A 278 -24.63 4.89 -15.21
N TYR A 279 -24.62 3.56 -15.19
CA TYR A 279 -24.28 2.71 -16.34
C TYR A 279 -25.53 2.41 -17.19
N LYS A 280 -26.01 3.40 -17.94
CA LYS A 280 -27.32 3.35 -18.62
C LYS A 280 -27.31 2.63 -19.97
N SER A 281 -26.15 2.32 -20.55
CA SER A 281 -26.03 1.82 -21.94
C SER A 281 -25.42 0.41 -22.00
N ILE A 282 -25.65 -0.43 -21.00
CA ILE A 282 -25.27 -1.84 -21.04
C ILE A 282 -26.41 -2.60 -21.72
N GLU A 283 -26.15 -3.19 -22.91
CA GLU A 283 -27.17 -3.84 -23.72
C GLU A 283 -27.64 -5.17 -23.13
N LYS A 284 -26.74 -5.94 -22.52
CA LYS A 284 -27.04 -7.25 -21.94
C LYS A 284 -26.06 -7.61 -20.82
N ILE A 285 -26.60 -8.24 -19.79
CA ILE A 285 -25.82 -8.79 -18.67
C ILE A 285 -25.88 -10.32 -18.76
N PHE A 286 -24.70 -10.93 -18.76
CA PHE A 286 -24.56 -12.39 -18.70
C PHE A 286 -24.13 -12.76 -17.27
N CYS A 287 -25.07 -13.20 -16.46
CA CYS A 287 -24.86 -13.56 -15.06
C CYS A 287 -24.81 -15.09 -14.91
N SER A 288 -23.82 -15.60 -14.18
CA SER A 288 -23.59 -17.06 -14.04
C SER A 288 -24.79 -17.82 -13.48
N CYS A 289 -25.51 -17.23 -12.53
CA CYS A 289 -26.68 -17.89 -11.92
C CYS A 289 -27.86 -18.00 -12.89
N ASP A 290 -28.03 -17.09 -13.83
CA ASP A 290 -29.10 -17.11 -14.84
C ASP A 290 -28.81 -18.13 -15.93
N PHE A 291 -27.55 -18.14 -16.44
CA PHE A 291 -27.14 -19.02 -17.53
C PHE A 291 -26.63 -20.39 -17.08
N LYS A 292 -26.55 -20.64 -15.76
CA LYS A 292 -25.95 -21.86 -15.18
C LYS A 292 -24.54 -22.18 -15.71
N ALA A 293 -23.78 -21.15 -16.03
CA ALA A 293 -22.45 -21.21 -16.60
C ALA A 293 -21.54 -20.19 -15.95
N ARG A 294 -20.23 -20.46 -15.83
CA ARG A 294 -19.26 -19.58 -15.15
C ARG A 294 -18.16 -19.11 -16.07
N LYS A 295 -17.53 -17.99 -15.68
CA LYS A 295 -16.33 -17.42 -16.34
C LYS A 295 -15.10 -18.32 -16.12
N ASP A 296 -14.91 -18.81 -14.89
CA ASP A 296 -13.72 -19.57 -14.46
C ASP A 296 -13.45 -20.85 -15.25
N ASN A 297 -14.48 -21.47 -15.79
CA ASN A 297 -14.38 -22.64 -16.67
C ASN A 297 -14.62 -22.30 -18.16
N GLY A 298 -14.80 -21.03 -18.48
CA GLY A 298 -14.98 -20.50 -19.84
C GLY A 298 -16.35 -20.69 -20.46
N ARG A 299 -17.27 -21.45 -19.86
CA ARG A 299 -18.59 -21.76 -20.46
C ARG A 299 -19.47 -20.52 -20.62
N LEU A 300 -19.36 -19.54 -19.69
CA LEU A 300 -20.14 -18.31 -19.82
C LEU A 300 -19.68 -17.48 -21.03
N TYR A 301 -18.39 -17.50 -21.34
CA TYR A 301 -17.88 -16.86 -22.58
C TYR A 301 -18.34 -17.59 -23.85
N ASP A 302 -18.51 -18.91 -23.83
CA ASP A 302 -19.09 -19.62 -24.99
C ASP A 302 -20.50 -19.11 -25.29
N ILE A 303 -21.34 -18.96 -24.27
CA ILE A 303 -22.71 -18.41 -24.39
C ILE A 303 -22.65 -16.94 -24.90
N VAL A 304 -21.72 -16.12 -24.39
CA VAL A 304 -21.53 -14.74 -24.89
C VAL A 304 -21.17 -14.77 -26.38
N MET A 305 -20.21 -15.58 -26.78
CA MET A 305 -19.81 -15.70 -28.20
C MET A 305 -20.92 -16.20 -29.11
N GLU A 306 -21.68 -17.20 -28.70
CA GLU A 306 -22.83 -17.69 -29.44
C GLU A 306 -23.90 -16.60 -29.65
N CYS A 307 -24.21 -15.85 -28.58
CA CYS A 307 -25.16 -14.76 -28.64
C CYS A 307 -24.69 -13.63 -29.55
N LEU A 308 -23.40 -13.26 -29.53
CA LEU A 308 -22.84 -12.21 -30.37
C LEU A 308 -22.64 -12.66 -31.81
N ALA A 309 -22.33 -13.94 -32.06
CA ALA A 309 -22.25 -14.51 -33.41
C ALA A 309 -23.58 -14.42 -34.17
N GLN A 310 -24.72 -14.56 -33.49
CA GLN A 310 -26.04 -14.34 -34.05
C GLN A 310 -26.26 -12.91 -34.56
N LYS A 311 -25.49 -11.93 -33.98
CA LYS A 311 -25.47 -10.53 -34.44
C LYS A 311 -24.34 -10.27 -35.48
N GLY A 312 -23.65 -11.30 -35.99
CA GLY A 312 -22.54 -11.18 -36.92
C GLY A 312 -21.23 -10.65 -36.33
N ILE A 313 -21.07 -10.74 -34.99
CA ILE A 313 -19.87 -10.28 -34.30
C ILE A 313 -18.94 -11.48 -34.07
N ARG A 314 -17.71 -11.37 -34.50
CA ARG A 314 -16.68 -12.41 -34.33
C ARG A 314 -15.97 -12.26 -32.98
N LYS A 315 -15.43 -13.36 -32.45
CA LYS A 315 -14.69 -13.40 -31.16
C LYS A 315 -13.55 -12.38 -31.07
N ASN A 316 -12.85 -12.18 -32.18
CA ASN A 316 -11.76 -11.20 -32.26
C ASN A 316 -12.21 -9.72 -32.37
N GLU A 317 -13.51 -9.44 -32.44
CA GLU A 317 -14.08 -8.10 -32.41
C GLU A 317 -14.61 -7.72 -31.02
N ILE A 318 -14.34 -8.61 -30.02
CA ILE A 318 -14.72 -8.43 -28.61
C ILE A 318 -13.48 -8.08 -27.79
N LEU A 319 -13.60 -7.07 -26.92
CA LEU A 319 -12.62 -6.74 -25.89
C LEU A 319 -13.26 -6.92 -24.52
N HIS A 320 -12.72 -7.80 -23.69
CA HIS A 320 -13.15 -7.98 -22.29
C HIS A 320 -12.23 -7.23 -21.32
N ILE A 321 -12.81 -6.62 -20.28
CA ILE A 321 -12.12 -5.88 -19.24
C ILE A 321 -12.64 -6.32 -17.87
N GLY A 322 -11.76 -6.80 -16.99
CA GLY A 322 -12.14 -7.25 -15.66
C GLY A 322 -10.97 -7.27 -14.68
N ASP A 323 -11.27 -7.52 -13.41
CA ASP A 323 -10.27 -7.44 -12.32
C ASP A 323 -9.57 -8.77 -12.03
N ASN A 324 -10.21 -9.89 -12.34
CA ASN A 324 -9.68 -11.22 -12.05
C ASN A 324 -8.81 -11.72 -13.21
N LEU A 325 -7.52 -11.87 -12.95
CA LEU A 325 -6.57 -12.28 -13.96
C LEU A 325 -6.92 -13.57 -14.67
N VAL A 326 -7.44 -14.57 -13.97
CA VAL A 326 -7.74 -15.88 -14.55
C VAL A 326 -9.05 -15.83 -15.34
N SER A 327 -10.15 -15.47 -14.66
CA SER A 327 -11.48 -15.50 -15.25
C SER A 327 -11.71 -14.41 -16.29
N ASP A 328 -11.07 -13.23 -16.14
CA ASP A 328 -11.33 -12.08 -17.00
C ASP A 328 -10.18 -11.76 -17.98
N CYS A 329 -9.03 -12.43 -17.86
CA CYS A 329 -7.94 -12.20 -18.79
C CYS A 329 -7.46 -13.51 -19.45
N VAL A 330 -7.00 -14.50 -18.66
CA VAL A 330 -6.41 -15.74 -19.22
C VAL A 330 -7.43 -16.56 -19.99
N ILE A 331 -8.63 -16.76 -19.43
CA ILE A 331 -9.68 -17.55 -20.06
C ILE A 331 -10.23 -16.90 -21.35
N PRO A 332 -10.61 -15.62 -21.36
CA PRO A 332 -11.01 -14.96 -22.63
C PRO A 332 -9.92 -15.01 -23.69
N LEU A 333 -8.66 -14.78 -23.33
CA LEU A 333 -7.54 -14.86 -24.27
C LEU A 333 -7.39 -16.26 -24.90
N LYS A 334 -7.56 -17.33 -24.10
CA LYS A 334 -7.59 -18.71 -24.61
C LYS A 334 -8.75 -18.97 -25.60
N LYS A 335 -9.80 -18.17 -25.53
CA LYS A 335 -10.94 -18.20 -26.45
C LYS A 335 -10.84 -17.19 -27.59
N GLU A 336 -9.66 -16.61 -27.77
CA GLU A 336 -9.33 -15.59 -28.78
C GLU A 336 -10.13 -14.28 -28.63
N ILE A 337 -10.68 -14.03 -27.46
CA ILE A 337 -11.25 -12.73 -27.06
C ILE A 337 -10.11 -11.87 -26.52
N LEU A 338 -9.93 -10.66 -27.07
CA LEU A 338 -8.98 -9.72 -26.51
C LEU A 338 -9.39 -9.35 -25.08
N ALA A 339 -8.46 -9.36 -24.15
CA ALA A 339 -8.79 -9.10 -22.75
C ALA A 339 -7.69 -8.31 -22.01
N PHE A 340 -8.12 -7.40 -21.13
CA PHE A 340 -7.24 -6.66 -20.23
C PHE A 340 -7.65 -6.85 -18.78
N ASN A 341 -6.64 -7.09 -17.93
CA ASN A 341 -6.82 -7.14 -16.49
C ASN A 341 -6.67 -5.73 -15.89
N VAL A 342 -7.66 -5.30 -15.15
CA VAL A 342 -7.68 -4.06 -14.35
C VAL A 342 -7.85 -4.48 -12.87
N PRO A 343 -6.77 -4.91 -12.19
CA PRO A 343 -6.86 -5.52 -10.88
C PRO A 343 -7.62 -4.69 -9.88
N SER A 344 -8.32 -5.33 -8.95
CA SER A 344 -8.93 -4.63 -7.83
C SER A 344 -7.85 -3.97 -6.94
N ASN A 345 -8.20 -2.86 -6.29
CA ASN A 345 -7.27 -2.18 -5.38
C ASN A 345 -6.79 -3.12 -4.28
N LYS A 346 -7.65 -4.00 -3.76
CA LYS A 346 -7.26 -5.05 -2.81
C LYS A 346 -6.15 -5.95 -3.37
N SER A 347 -6.27 -6.40 -4.61
CA SER A 347 -5.25 -7.25 -5.26
C SER A 347 -3.91 -6.52 -5.39
N LEU A 348 -3.94 -5.22 -5.69
CA LEU A 348 -2.74 -4.38 -5.78
C LEU A 348 -2.07 -4.17 -4.42
N LEU A 349 -2.85 -3.90 -3.38
CA LEU A 349 -2.37 -3.67 -2.02
C LEU A 349 -1.79 -4.93 -1.37
N MET A 350 -2.37 -6.10 -1.68
CA MET A 350 -1.93 -7.38 -1.12
C MET A 350 -0.73 -8.01 -1.84
N LYS A 351 -0.15 -7.36 -2.83
CA LYS A 351 1.08 -7.83 -3.47
C LYS A 351 2.19 -8.02 -2.45
N GLU A 352 2.89 -9.16 -2.51
CA GLU A 352 4.04 -9.42 -1.65
C GLU A 352 5.14 -8.37 -1.86
N GLY A 353 5.77 -7.94 -0.75
CA GLY A 353 6.83 -6.94 -0.76
C GLY A 353 6.35 -5.49 -0.80
N THR A 354 5.04 -5.21 -0.86
CA THR A 354 4.53 -3.84 -0.72
C THR A 354 4.36 -3.46 0.75
N LEU A 355 4.57 -2.19 1.07
CA LEU A 355 4.30 -1.65 2.42
C LEU A 355 2.81 -1.79 2.78
N TRP A 356 1.93 -1.67 1.80
CA TRP A 356 0.50 -1.82 1.97
C TRP A 356 0.07 -3.22 2.42
N ASN A 357 0.77 -4.28 2.02
CA ASN A 357 0.47 -5.63 2.51
C ASN A 357 0.53 -5.71 4.04
N GLN A 358 1.55 -5.08 4.65
CA GLN A 358 1.68 -5.02 6.10
C GLN A 358 0.59 -4.16 6.75
N VAL A 359 0.30 -2.98 6.18
CA VAL A 359 -0.76 -2.08 6.66
C VAL A 359 -2.13 -2.74 6.55
N TYR A 360 -2.42 -3.40 5.43
CA TYR A 360 -3.68 -4.11 5.22
C TYR A 360 -3.90 -5.24 6.25
N SER A 361 -2.84 -5.99 6.55
CA SER A 361 -2.90 -7.01 7.61
C SER A 361 -3.20 -6.39 8.98
N LEU A 362 -2.62 -5.22 9.28
CA LEU A 362 -2.88 -4.51 10.53
C LEU A 362 -4.34 -3.99 10.59
N ILE A 363 -4.83 -3.40 9.50
CA ILE A 363 -6.21 -2.93 9.37
C ILE A 363 -7.18 -4.09 9.61
N THR A 364 -7.03 -5.19 8.89
CA THR A 364 -7.94 -6.35 8.99
C THR A 364 -7.98 -6.94 10.40
N LYS A 365 -6.87 -6.88 11.12
CA LYS A 365 -6.77 -7.38 12.50
C LYS A 365 -7.38 -6.43 13.53
N LYS A 366 -7.25 -5.12 13.36
CA LYS A 366 -7.62 -4.11 14.37
C LYS A 366 -8.97 -3.43 14.10
N SER A 367 -9.48 -3.43 12.87
CA SER A 367 -10.73 -2.74 12.55
C SER A 367 -11.98 -3.60 12.76
N THR A 368 -13.03 -2.98 13.26
CA THR A 368 -14.39 -3.54 13.30
C THR A 368 -15.05 -3.51 11.92
N PRO A 369 -16.10 -4.31 11.67
CA PRO A 369 -16.84 -4.23 10.40
C PRO A 369 -17.37 -2.83 10.06
N THR A 370 -17.76 -2.04 11.05
CA THR A 370 -18.24 -0.66 10.84
C THR A 370 -17.11 0.27 10.39
N GLU A 371 -15.94 0.19 11.01
CA GLU A 371 -14.75 0.95 10.59
C GLU A 371 -14.31 0.57 9.18
N ARG A 372 -14.49 -0.69 8.78
CA ARG A 372 -14.14 -1.19 7.44
C ARG A 372 -14.96 -0.55 6.32
N ILE A 373 -16.10 0.09 6.63
CA ILE A 373 -16.85 0.89 5.65
C ILE A 373 -16.00 2.09 5.20
N PHE A 374 -15.42 2.82 6.13
CA PHE A 374 -14.64 4.03 5.83
C PHE A 374 -13.31 3.68 5.14
N ILE A 375 -12.60 2.68 5.64
CA ILE A 375 -11.32 2.24 5.05
C ILE A 375 -11.56 1.59 3.69
N GLY A 376 -12.55 0.71 3.59
CA GLY A 376 -12.90 0.03 2.34
C GLY A 376 -13.33 1.03 1.27
N TYR A 377 -14.13 2.03 1.64
CA TYR A 377 -14.46 3.13 0.75
C TYR A 377 -13.20 3.87 0.28
N ALA A 378 -12.32 4.27 1.21
CA ALA A 378 -11.09 4.98 0.90
C ALA A 378 -10.20 4.20 -0.08
N LEU A 379 -9.95 2.92 0.22
CA LEU A 379 -9.11 2.05 -0.60
C LEU A 379 -9.72 1.77 -1.98
N ASN A 380 -11.03 1.61 -2.07
CA ASN A 380 -11.70 1.31 -3.33
C ASN A 380 -12.05 2.56 -4.17
N LYS A 381 -12.09 3.74 -3.54
CA LYS A 381 -12.24 5.03 -4.23
C LYS A 381 -10.95 5.52 -4.86
N TYR A 382 -9.80 5.17 -4.26
CA TYR A 382 -8.48 5.61 -4.73
C TYR A 382 -7.94 4.66 -5.80
N ASP A 383 -8.07 5.04 -7.07
CA ASP A 383 -7.55 4.25 -8.21
C ASP A 383 -6.07 4.56 -8.57
N GLY A 384 -5.38 5.42 -7.79
CA GLY A 384 -3.97 5.76 -8.01
C GLY A 384 -3.01 4.57 -7.92
N PHE A 385 -3.39 3.50 -7.21
CA PHE A 385 -2.61 2.26 -7.18
C PHE A 385 -2.45 1.61 -8.54
N PHE A 386 -3.42 1.79 -9.43
CA PHE A 386 -3.37 1.29 -10.80
C PHE A 386 -2.59 2.24 -11.73
N SER A 387 -2.84 3.53 -11.64
CA SER A 387 -2.31 4.53 -12.58
C SER A 387 -0.85 4.92 -12.28
N GLU A 388 -0.46 4.94 -11.00
CA GLU A 388 0.85 5.39 -10.52
C GLU A 388 1.39 4.44 -9.43
N PRO A 389 1.80 3.21 -9.79
CA PRO A 389 2.39 2.30 -8.82
C PRO A 389 3.62 2.95 -8.17
N SER A 390 3.57 3.09 -6.86
CA SER A 390 4.62 3.74 -6.07
C SER A 390 5.21 2.75 -5.07
N PRO A 391 6.53 2.76 -4.85
CA PRO A 391 7.12 2.03 -3.73
C PRO A 391 6.72 2.64 -2.38
N HIS A 392 6.18 3.86 -2.41
CA HIS A 392 5.76 4.60 -1.23
C HIS A 392 4.34 4.22 -0.80
N LEU A 393 4.09 4.28 0.51
CA LEU A 393 2.76 4.05 1.07
C LEU A 393 1.75 5.09 0.55
N PHE A 394 2.19 6.35 0.44
CA PHE A 394 1.41 7.44 -0.13
C PHE A 394 2.24 8.17 -1.18
N PRO A 395 1.92 8.05 -2.47
CA PRO A 395 2.68 8.69 -3.54
C PRO A 395 2.58 10.23 -3.54
N ASN A 396 1.54 10.80 -2.93
CA ASN A 396 1.31 12.24 -2.87
C ASN A 396 0.35 12.61 -1.72
N LEU A 397 0.17 13.92 -1.46
CA LEU A 397 -0.72 14.43 -0.40
C LEU A 397 -2.18 13.99 -0.57
N LYS A 398 -2.66 13.89 -1.79
CA LYS A 398 -4.02 13.40 -2.08
C LYS A 398 -4.20 11.96 -1.61
N ALA A 399 -3.26 11.07 -1.94
CA ALA A 399 -3.27 9.69 -1.47
C ALA A 399 -3.22 9.60 0.06
N PHE A 400 -2.33 10.37 0.70
CA PHE A 400 -2.28 10.46 2.16
C PHE A 400 -3.62 10.90 2.74
N THR A 401 -4.22 11.94 2.18
CA THR A 401 -5.48 12.49 2.66
C THR A 401 -6.61 11.47 2.54
N GLN A 402 -6.79 10.88 1.36
CA GLN A 402 -7.89 9.93 1.10
C GLN A 402 -7.73 8.62 1.87
N LEU A 403 -6.51 8.10 1.98
CA LEU A 403 -6.28 6.74 2.50
C LEU A 403 -6.03 6.68 4.01
N ALA A 404 -5.59 7.79 4.62
CA ALA A 404 -5.20 7.79 6.04
C ALA A 404 -5.90 8.86 6.89
N PHE A 405 -6.03 10.08 6.39
CA PHE A 405 -6.49 11.21 7.20
C PHE A 405 -8.02 11.40 7.13
N ALA A 406 -8.59 11.56 5.92
CA ALA A 406 -10.02 11.84 5.73
C ALA A 406 -10.95 10.77 6.34
N PRO A 407 -10.68 9.45 6.27
CA PRO A 407 -11.52 8.44 6.88
C PRO A 407 -11.74 8.66 8.39
N VAL A 408 -10.71 9.12 9.12
CA VAL A 408 -10.80 9.40 10.55
C VAL A 408 -11.68 10.62 10.82
N ILE A 409 -11.52 11.69 10.05
CA ILE A 409 -12.27 12.94 10.22
C ILE A 409 -13.75 12.75 9.88
N ILE A 410 -14.07 12.07 8.76
CA ILE A 410 -15.46 11.83 8.38
C ILE A 410 -16.17 10.88 9.34
N ALA A 411 -15.49 9.84 9.83
CA ALA A 411 -16.01 8.94 10.83
C ALA A 411 -16.30 9.68 12.14
N SER A 412 -15.40 10.59 12.56
CA SER A 412 -15.58 11.43 13.75
C SER A 412 -16.79 12.34 13.62
N ALA A 413 -16.95 13.00 12.47
CA ALA A 413 -18.10 13.86 12.20
C ALA A 413 -19.43 13.08 12.21
N LEU A 414 -19.47 11.90 11.57
CA LEU A 414 -20.65 11.06 11.56
C LEU A 414 -21.02 10.56 12.95
N LYS A 415 -20.03 10.17 13.76
CA LYS A 415 -20.27 9.75 15.16
C LYS A 415 -20.84 10.86 16.02
N ILE A 416 -20.45 12.12 15.76
CA ILE A 416 -21.05 13.29 16.43
C ILE A 416 -22.51 13.49 15.96
N ILE A 417 -22.74 13.43 14.63
CA ILE A 417 -24.08 13.60 14.04
C ILE A 417 -25.07 12.55 14.53
N GLU A 418 -24.67 11.29 14.63
CA GLU A 418 -25.55 10.18 15.03
C GLU A 418 -25.64 10.02 16.54
N SER A 419 -24.97 10.86 17.34
CA SER A 419 -25.03 10.79 18.79
C SER A 419 -26.35 11.26 19.34
N LYS A 420 -27.18 10.32 19.80
CA LYS A 420 -28.45 10.61 20.50
C LYS A 420 -28.26 11.49 21.71
N GLN A 421 -27.19 11.28 22.48
CA GLN A 421 -26.84 12.08 23.64
C GLN A 421 -26.66 13.55 23.28
N ILE A 422 -25.98 13.83 22.17
CA ILE A 422 -25.75 15.21 21.70
C ILE A 422 -27.05 15.81 21.19
N GLN A 423 -27.79 15.12 20.34
CA GLN A 423 -29.01 15.62 19.71
C GLN A 423 -30.12 15.94 20.74
N GLN A 424 -30.22 15.14 21.81
CA GLN A 424 -31.28 15.30 22.82
C GLN A 424 -30.96 16.34 23.91
N ASN A 425 -29.67 16.61 24.17
CA ASN A 425 -29.28 17.41 25.33
C ASN A 425 -28.72 18.78 25.01
N TYR A 426 -28.38 19.04 23.74
CA TYR A 426 -27.70 20.27 23.34
C TYR A 426 -28.35 20.88 22.11
N SER A 427 -28.32 22.20 21.99
CA SER A 427 -28.83 22.95 20.86
C SER A 427 -27.74 23.25 19.83
N GLU A 428 -26.48 23.31 20.28
CA GLU A 428 -25.35 23.73 19.43
C GLU A 428 -24.02 23.13 19.91
N ILE A 429 -23.15 22.82 18.97
CA ILE A 429 -21.74 22.44 19.21
C ILE A 429 -20.86 23.63 18.93
N LEU A 430 -20.07 24.03 19.90
CA LEU A 430 -19.02 25.01 19.75
C LEU A 430 -17.72 24.30 19.35
N PHE A 431 -17.18 24.56 18.18
CA PHE A 431 -15.89 24.02 17.76
C PHE A 431 -14.78 25.00 18.16
N GLY A 432 -13.93 24.59 19.10
CA GLY A 432 -12.81 25.39 19.57
C GLY A 432 -11.80 25.68 18.45
N SER A 433 -11.23 26.91 18.45
CA SER A 433 -10.32 27.32 17.38
C SER A 433 -9.04 26.52 17.32
N ARG A 434 -8.45 26.56 16.16
CA ARG A 434 -7.47 25.74 15.50
C ARG A 434 -8.05 24.37 15.19
N ASP A 435 -7.94 23.43 16.05
CA ASP A 435 -8.20 21.98 15.84
C ASP A 435 -9.64 21.66 15.43
N GLY A 436 -10.62 22.48 15.86
CA GLY A 436 -12.03 22.31 15.49
C GLY A 436 -12.41 22.82 14.09
N PHE A 437 -11.50 23.50 13.38
CA PHE A 437 -11.82 24.17 12.10
C PHE A 437 -12.25 23.22 11.00
N LEU A 438 -11.41 22.22 10.68
CA LEU A 438 -11.74 21.27 9.61
C LEU A 438 -12.88 20.35 10.01
N LEU A 439 -12.90 19.86 11.26
CA LEU A 439 -13.98 18.98 11.74
C LEU A 439 -15.33 19.68 11.69
N LYS A 440 -15.38 20.99 11.99
CA LYS A 440 -16.62 21.79 11.83
C LYS A 440 -17.08 21.82 10.38
N LYS A 441 -16.18 22.07 9.43
CA LYS A 441 -16.54 22.07 8.00
C LYS A 441 -17.16 20.74 7.60
N ILE A 442 -16.54 19.62 7.97
CA ILE A 442 -17.04 18.28 7.67
C ILE A 442 -18.38 18.01 8.39
N TYR A 443 -18.50 18.39 9.67
CA TYR A 443 -19.74 18.28 10.42
C TYR A 443 -20.88 19.03 9.72
N ASP A 444 -20.63 20.25 9.23
CA ASP A 444 -21.65 21.04 8.53
C ASP A 444 -22.05 20.43 7.19
N VAL A 445 -21.10 19.86 6.42
CA VAL A 445 -21.41 19.09 5.20
C VAL A 445 -22.37 17.95 5.53
N PHE A 446 -22.04 17.15 6.54
CA PHE A 446 -22.90 16.02 6.97
C PHE A 446 -24.26 16.50 7.49
N ARG A 447 -24.27 17.53 8.34
CA ARG A 447 -25.50 18.10 8.92
C ARG A 447 -26.48 18.56 7.84
N ILE A 448 -25.99 19.22 6.81
CA ILE A 448 -26.80 19.75 5.70
C ILE A 448 -27.30 18.60 4.81
N LYS A 449 -26.42 17.69 4.41
CA LYS A 449 -26.76 16.57 3.52
C LYS A 449 -27.69 15.56 4.18
N LEU A 450 -27.42 15.16 5.43
CA LEU A 450 -28.27 14.19 6.17
C LEU A 450 -29.47 14.82 6.85
N LYS A 451 -29.58 16.15 6.90
CA LYS A 451 -30.64 16.90 7.61
C LYS A 451 -30.77 16.46 9.09
N LYS A 452 -29.64 16.20 9.72
CA LYS A 452 -29.51 15.73 11.11
C LYS A 452 -28.46 16.55 11.84
N GLY A 453 -28.47 16.43 13.20
CA GLY A 453 -27.50 17.11 14.06
C GLY A 453 -28.00 18.47 14.57
N VAL A 454 -27.26 19.02 15.51
CA VAL A 454 -27.56 20.30 16.16
C VAL A 454 -26.79 21.44 15.48
N GLY A 455 -27.06 22.70 15.87
CA GLY A 455 -26.33 23.87 15.40
C GLY A 455 -24.81 23.77 15.60
N SER A 456 -24.02 24.54 14.87
CA SER A 456 -22.57 24.55 15.00
C SER A 456 -22.03 25.99 14.94
N ALA A 457 -21.11 26.34 15.83
CA ALA A 457 -20.39 27.59 15.79
C ALA A 457 -18.88 27.37 15.95
N TYR A 458 -18.08 28.20 15.29
CA TYR A 458 -16.63 28.21 15.47
C TYR A 458 -16.25 29.28 16.48
N VAL A 459 -15.57 28.88 17.55
CA VAL A 459 -15.26 29.75 18.68
C VAL A 459 -13.76 29.91 18.82
N GLN A 460 -13.30 31.15 18.79
CA GLN A 460 -11.88 31.44 18.99
C GLN A 460 -11.45 31.14 20.42
N THR A 461 -10.59 30.17 20.58
CA THR A 461 -10.01 29.74 21.86
C THR A 461 -8.49 29.79 21.77
N GLY A 462 -7.83 29.91 22.89
CA GLY A 462 -6.37 29.86 22.91
C GLY A 462 -5.83 29.89 24.34
N ARG A 463 -4.78 29.14 24.60
CA ARG A 463 -4.15 29.10 25.94
C ARG A 463 -3.78 30.51 26.39
N ARG A 464 -3.19 31.33 25.53
CA ARG A 464 -2.81 32.71 25.85
C ARG A 464 -4.02 33.59 26.21
N ALA A 465 -5.11 33.47 25.47
CA ALA A 465 -6.34 34.21 25.75
C ALA A 465 -6.95 33.86 27.13
N PHE A 466 -6.77 32.63 27.60
CA PHE A 466 -7.25 32.18 28.92
C PHE A 466 -6.35 32.59 30.09
N LEU A 467 -5.06 32.85 29.87
CA LEU A 467 -4.10 33.29 30.90
C LEU A 467 -4.49 34.62 31.54
N ALA A 468 -5.15 35.48 30.79
CA ALA A 468 -5.63 36.75 31.30
C ALA A 468 -6.52 36.61 32.57
N SER A 469 -7.38 35.61 32.57
CA SER A 469 -8.25 35.35 33.72
C SER A 469 -7.53 34.78 34.96
N LEU A 470 -6.34 34.22 34.79
CA LEU A 470 -5.49 33.67 35.84
C LEU A 470 -4.57 34.75 36.45
N TRP A 471 -4.02 35.63 35.60
CA TRP A 471 -2.97 36.59 35.97
C TRP A 471 -3.49 37.97 36.31
N LYS A 472 -4.74 38.35 36.00
CA LYS A 472 -5.33 39.69 36.15
C LYS A 472 -5.21 40.30 37.53
N ASN A 473 -5.14 39.51 38.60
CA ASN A 473 -5.10 39.95 39.99
C ASN A 473 -3.92 39.32 40.78
N ASP A 474 -2.96 38.68 40.12
CA ASP A 474 -1.92 37.92 40.79
C ASP A 474 -0.65 37.95 39.94
N PHE A 475 0.20 38.92 40.24
CA PHE A 475 1.44 39.14 39.54
C PHE A 475 2.47 38.01 39.72
N ASP A 476 2.44 37.35 40.88
CA ASP A 476 3.37 36.24 41.13
C ASP A 476 3.01 35.00 40.28
N LYS A 477 1.72 34.82 39.99
CA LYS A 477 1.29 33.78 38.99
C LYS A 477 1.78 34.11 37.59
N PHE A 478 1.78 35.41 37.20
CA PHE A 478 2.39 35.83 35.95
C PHE A 478 3.89 35.55 35.94
N LEU A 479 4.61 35.94 36.98
CA LEU A 479 6.06 35.73 37.08
C LEU A 479 6.46 34.25 37.05
N SER A 480 5.65 33.38 37.67
CA SER A 480 5.84 31.94 37.71
C SER A 480 5.29 31.21 36.47
N LEU A 481 4.66 31.93 35.53
CA LEU A 481 4.00 31.35 34.36
C LEU A 481 2.96 30.28 34.73
N ASP A 482 2.24 30.45 35.85
CA ASP A 482 1.22 29.53 36.32
C ASP A 482 0.10 29.40 35.28
N GLY A 483 -0.35 28.18 35.04
CA GLY A 483 -1.35 27.85 34.00
C GLY A 483 -0.76 27.47 32.63
N LEU A 484 0.53 27.65 32.45
CA LEU A 484 1.29 26.94 31.43
C LEU A 484 1.81 25.67 32.09
N ASN A 485 1.55 24.50 31.55
CA ASN A 485 2.14 23.24 32.01
C ASN A 485 3.47 22.97 31.25
N PRO A 486 4.58 23.62 31.63
CA PRO A 486 5.82 23.39 30.95
C PRO A 486 6.41 22.08 31.44
N SER A 487 6.78 21.16 30.54
CA SER A 487 7.79 20.18 30.89
C SER A 487 9.06 20.95 31.30
N THR A 488 9.75 20.52 32.36
CA THR A 488 10.91 21.19 32.95
C THR A 488 12.03 21.53 31.93
N GLU A 489 12.15 20.76 30.86
CA GLU A 489 13.09 21.00 29.76
C GLU A 489 12.65 22.16 28.84
N LEU A 490 11.37 22.35 28.66
CA LEU A 490 10.81 23.36 27.75
C LEU A 490 10.84 24.78 28.35
N VAL A 491 10.68 24.92 29.66
CA VAL A 491 10.84 26.22 30.37
C VAL A 491 12.29 26.68 30.32
N ASN A 492 13.22 25.75 30.36
CA ASN A 492 14.66 26.06 30.25
C ASN A 492 15.08 26.58 28.86
N SER A 493 14.26 26.36 27.82
CA SER A 493 14.51 26.83 26.46
C SER A 493 13.86 28.19 26.14
N LEU A 494 12.87 28.63 26.92
CA LEU A 494 12.21 29.92 26.74
C LEU A 494 13.06 31.03 27.38
N THR A 495 13.55 31.96 26.57
CA THR A 495 14.11 33.16 27.14
C THR A 495 12.97 34.14 27.57
N PRO A 496 13.14 34.91 28.65
CA PRO A 496 12.17 35.91 29.03
C PRO A 496 11.75 36.88 27.92
N VAL A 497 12.64 37.20 27.02
CA VAL A 497 12.36 38.08 25.88
C VAL A 497 11.34 37.41 24.94
N VAL A 498 11.56 36.14 24.58
CA VAL A 498 10.64 35.39 23.73
C VAL A 498 9.26 35.23 24.39
N ALA A 499 9.21 35.03 25.68
CA ALA A 499 7.94 34.94 26.40
C ALA A 499 7.17 36.26 26.38
N ILE A 500 7.85 37.41 26.62
CA ILE A 500 7.24 38.72 26.51
C ILE A 500 6.78 39.03 25.09
N GLU A 501 7.57 38.66 24.07
CA GLU A 501 7.18 38.79 22.66
C GLU A 501 5.85 38.06 22.40
N LYS A 502 5.69 36.86 22.94
CA LYS A 502 4.47 36.08 22.75
C LYS A 502 3.29 36.55 23.63
N PHE A 503 3.52 36.81 24.91
CA PHE A 503 2.43 37.12 25.82
C PHE A 503 1.82 38.50 25.68
N PHE A 504 2.61 39.49 25.21
CA PHE A 504 2.15 40.85 24.98
C PHE A 504 1.96 41.19 23.50
N SER A 505 1.89 40.17 22.63
CA SER A 505 1.65 40.39 21.19
C SER A 505 0.35 41.14 20.88
N ALA A 506 -0.66 41.05 21.76
CA ALA A 506 -1.89 41.84 21.70
C ALA A 506 -1.70 43.33 22.13
N ASN A 507 -0.56 43.67 22.70
CA ASN A 507 -0.20 45.06 23.05
C ASN A 507 1.25 45.36 22.62
N PRO A 508 1.48 45.71 21.36
CA PRO A 508 2.83 45.90 20.82
C PRO A 508 3.61 47.08 21.44
N LYS A 509 2.94 48.04 22.06
CA LYS A 509 3.59 49.15 22.75
C LYS A 509 4.22 48.64 24.05
N LEU A 510 3.45 48.04 24.93
CA LEU A 510 3.94 47.47 26.19
C LEU A 510 4.95 46.35 25.95
N GLN A 511 4.74 45.49 24.96
CA GLN A 511 5.69 44.46 24.50
C GLN A 511 7.08 45.05 24.22
N ARG A 512 7.18 46.08 23.36
CA ARG A 512 8.47 46.71 22.98
C ARG A 512 9.15 47.34 24.18
N GLU A 513 8.38 47.97 25.07
CA GLU A 513 8.93 48.64 26.27
C GLU A 513 9.53 47.60 27.22
N LEU A 514 8.81 46.51 27.51
CA LEU A 514 9.29 45.44 28.39
C LEU A 514 10.53 44.73 27.81
N ILE A 515 10.56 44.50 26.49
CA ILE A 515 11.72 43.86 25.83
C ILE A 515 12.93 44.79 25.86
N SER A 516 12.75 46.10 25.60
CA SER A 516 13.85 47.05 25.65
C SER A 516 14.51 47.04 27.04
N ARG A 517 13.68 47.10 28.07
CA ARG A 517 14.15 47.14 29.47
C ARG A 517 14.84 45.83 29.90
N LEU A 518 14.30 44.68 29.52
CA LEU A 518 14.95 43.42 29.82
C LEU A 518 16.32 43.29 29.14
N ARG A 519 16.47 43.80 27.91
CA ARG A 519 17.74 43.79 27.20
C ARG A 519 18.78 44.77 27.75
N GLU A 520 18.33 45.90 28.37
CA GLU A 520 19.21 46.85 29.05
C GLU A 520 19.81 46.26 30.32
N VAL A 521 19.07 45.46 31.07
CA VAL A 521 19.48 44.95 32.39
C VAL A 521 20.38 43.72 32.28
N THR A 522 20.11 42.81 31.35
CA THR A 522 20.91 41.62 31.17
C THR A 522 21.05 41.20 29.69
N ARG A 523 22.27 40.81 29.29
CA ARG A 523 22.53 40.26 27.96
C ARG A 523 21.82 38.93 27.72
N ASN A 524 21.44 38.19 28.81
CA ASN A 524 20.82 36.86 28.74
C ASN A 524 19.88 36.63 29.93
N PRO A 525 18.71 37.27 29.97
CA PRO A 525 17.79 37.15 31.06
C PRO A 525 17.29 35.70 31.16
N LYS A 526 17.19 35.14 32.38
CA LYS A 526 16.65 33.82 32.67
C LYS A 526 15.41 33.91 33.55
N PHE A 527 14.41 33.07 33.28
CA PHE A 527 13.22 32.96 34.12
C PHE A 527 13.60 32.57 35.58
N GLY A 528 12.82 33.07 36.52
CA GLY A 528 12.99 32.77 37.95
C GLY A 528 14.17 33.45 38.62
N THR A 529 14.95 34.28 37.92
CA THR A 529 16.00 35.10 38.53
C THR A 529 15.42 36.29 39.24
N LYS A 530 16.07 36.75 40.30
CA LYS A 530 15.65 37.93 41.07
C LYS A 530 15.65 39.20 40.19
N GLU A 531 16.61 39.28 39.27
CA GLU A 531 16.78 40.39 38.33
C GLU A 531 15.57 40.48 37.40
N TYR A 532 15.14 39.34 36.80
CA TYR A 532 13.96 39.28 35.97
C TYR A 532 12.70 39.73 36.73
N ALA A 533 12.48 39.18 37.91
CA ALA A 533 11.33 39.51 38.72
C ALA A 533 11.33 40.98 39.17
N SER A 534 12.51 41.51 39.54
CA SER A 534 12.68 42.91 39.94
C SER A 534 12.37 43.91 38.82
N GLU A 535 12.83 43.60 37.60
CA GLU A 535 12.55 44.48 36.45
C GLU A 535 11.08 44.46 36.05
N LEU A 536 10.45 43.30 35.98
CA LEU A 536 9.03 43.24 35.64
C LEU A 536 8.11 43.81 36.71
N ARG A 537 8.50 43.77 38.01
CA ARG A 537 7.72 44.42 39.10
C ARG A 537 7.59 45.94 38.94
N LYS A 538 8.53 46.59 38.22
CA LYS A 538 8.40 48.01 37.90
C LYS A 538 7.20 48.30 36.98
N TYR A 539 6.71 47.32 36.28
CA TYR A 539 5.56 47.40 35.37
C TYR A 539 4.36 46.59 35.87
N GLU A 540 4.35 46.20 37.14
CA GLU A 540 3.30 45.36 37.73
C GLU A 540 1.91 45.97 37.48
N LYS A 541 1.76 47.26 37.63
CA LYS A 541 0.49 47.97 37.44
C LYS A 541 0.00 47.86 35.99
N GLU A 542 0.86 48.15 35.05
CA GLU A 542 0.54 48.11 33.61
C GLU A 542 0.25 46.71 33.12
N ILE A 543 0.99 45.71 33.62
CA ILE A 543 0.81 44.31 33.31
C ILE A 543 -0.54 43.79 33.85
N LEU A 544 -0.85 44.07 35.12
CA LEU A 544 -2.10 43.69 35.71
C LEU A 544 -3.30 44.42 35.11
N GLU A 545 -3.17 45.69 34.74
CA GLU A 545 -4.18 46.44 34.01
C GLU A 545 -4.44 45.82 32.63
N PHE A 546 -3.40 45.49 31.87
CA PHE A 546 -3.51 44.81 30.58
C PHE A 546 -4.28 43.48 30.73
N TYR A 547 -3.90 42.59 31.66
CA TYR A 547 -4.59 41.33 31.87
C TYR A 547 -6.02 41.49 32.44
N SER A 548 -6.29 42.54 33.21
CA SER A 548 -7.64 42.86 33.66
C SER A 548 -8.56 43.21 32.49
N LEU A 549 -8.10 44.06 31.56
CA LEU A 549 -8.83 44.39 30.34
C LEU A 549 -9.06 43.15 29.44
N GLN A 550 -8.01 42.38 29.22
CA GLN A 550 -8.10 41.13 28.44
C GLN A 550 -9.10 40.14 29.08
N ALA A 551 -9.10 39.99 30.38
CA ALA A 551 -10.03 39.10 31.08
C ALA A 551 -11.50 39.57 30.97
N LYS A 552 -11.76 40.89 31.01
CA LYS A 552 -13.09 41.44 30.79
C LYS A 552 -13.59 41.22 29.36
N ALA A 553 -12.72 41.45 28.35
CA ALA A 553 -13.04 41.23 26.96
C ALA A 553 -13.26 39.75 26.63
N SER A 554 -12.39 38.88 27.12
CA SER A 554 -12.54 37.40 27.04
C SER A 554 -13.85 36.91 27.68
N LYS A 555 -14.19 37.39 28.87
CA LYS A 555 -15.46 37.04 29.54
C LYS A 555 -16.68 37.46 28.71
N LYS A 556 -16.68 38.66 28.15
CA LYS A 556 -17.74 39.18 27.29
C LYS A 556 -17.90 38.28 26.05
N TYR A 557 -16.80 37.99 25.38
CA TYR A 557 -16.78 37.12 24.18
C TYR A 557 -17.38 35.74 24.47
N TYR A 558 -16.85 35.00 25.43
CA TYR A 558 -17.34 33.64 25.71
C TYR A 558 -18.79 33.63 26.24
N LEU A 559 -19.24 34.63 27.04
CA LEU A 559 -20.62 34.68 27.50
C LEU A 559 -21.62 34.84 26.34
N ASN A 560 -21.25 35.51 25.24
CA ASN A 560 -22.08 35.58 24.04
C ASN A 560 -22.36 34.20 23.45
N TYR A 561 -21.37 33.30 23.45
CA TYR A 561 -21.55 31.92 22.96
C TYR A 561 -22.26 31.02 24.02
N LEU A 562 -22.08 31.26 25.31
CA LEU A 562 -22.61 30.44 26.38
C LEU A 562 -24.02 30.90 26.86
N GLY A 563 -24.59 31.89 26.19
CA GLY A 563 -25.97 32.34 26.43
C GLY A 563 -27.01 31.40 25.78
N GLY A 564 -28.24 31.40 26.31
CA GLY A 564 -29.35 30.63 25.73
C GLY A 564 -29.37 29.16 26.19
N GLU A 565 -29.75 28.27 25.27
CA GLU A 565 -29.89 26.84 25.48
C GLU A 565 -28.54 26.15 25.75
N LYS A 566 -28.62 24.91 26.24
CA LYS A 566 -27.44 24.13 26.62
C LYS A 566 -26.57 23.79 25.42
N LYS A 567 -25.28 24.10 25.50
CA LYS A 567 -24.27 23.87 24.45
C LYS A 567 -23.17 22.92 24.92
N ILE A 568 -22.47 22.33 23.97
CA ILE A 568 -21.31 21.45 24.17
C ILE A 568 -20.14 21.94 23.34
N ILE A 569 -18.90 21.80 23.81
CA ILE A 569 -17.71 22.24 23.06
C ILE A 569 -16.87 21.06 22.59
N PHE A 570 -16.45 21.12 21.34
CA PHE A 570 -15.43 20.21 20.81
C PHE A 570 -14.03 20.74 21.11
N ASP A 571 -13.21 19.90 21.69
CA ASP A 571 -11.80 20.11 22.00
C ASP A 571 -11.03 18.87 21.49
N MET A 572 -10.09 19.02 20.57
CA MET A 572 -9.23 17.91 20.16
C MET A 572 -8.42 17.39 21.36
N GLY A 573 -8.22 18.24 22.29
CA GLY A 573 -7.52 18.25 23.56
C GLY A 573 -7.11 16.94 24.19
N TYR A 574 -5.98 17.06 24.81
CA TYR A 574 -5.32 16.04 25.61
C TYR A 574 -5.12 16.49 27.07
N SER A 575 -5.58 17.69 27.42
CA SER A 575 -5.45 18.25 28.77
C SER A 575 -6.69 18.98 29.27
N GLY A 576 -7.76 19.04 28.49
CA GLY A 576 -8.99 19.76 28.81
C GLY A 576 -8.81 21.28 29.00
N SER A 577 -7.80 21.86 28.35
CA SER A 577 -7.42 23.26 28.55
C SER A 577 -8.49 24.26 28.14
N ILE A 578 -9.27 23.96 27.11
CA ILE A 578 -10.37 24.83 26.65
C ILE A 578 -11.48 24.90 27.71
N GLY A 579 -11.94 23.77 28.25
CA GLY A 579 -12.97 23.74 29.29
C GLY A 579 -12.54 24.46 30.56
N LYS A 580 -11.28 24.23 31.01
CA LYS A 580 -10.70 24.95 32.16
C LYS A 580 -10.63 26.48 31.90
N GLY A 581 -10.23 26.86 30.67
CA GLY A 581 -10.12 28.25 30.26
C GLY A 581 -11.44 28.98 30.25
N ILE A 582 -12.48 28.37 29.68
CA ILE A 582 -13.82 28.92 29.63
C ILE A 582 -14.38 29.10 31.08
N PHE A 583 -14.23 28.06 31.94
CA PHE A 583 -14.66 28.16 33.33
C PHE A 583 -13.94 29.28 34.09
N ARG A 584 -12.63 29.39 33.96
CA ARG A 584 -11.84 30.47 34.57
C ARG A 584 -12.27 31.87 34.08
N SER A 585 -12.57 31.98 32.80
CA SER A 585 -12.96 33.29 32.20
C SER A 585 -14.38 33.69 32.54
N THR A 586 -15.34 32.76 32.66
CA THR A 586 -16.76 33.05 32.73
C THR A 586 -17.42 32.61 34.02
N GLY A 587 -16.85 31.65 34.73
CA GLY A 587 -17.48 30.92 35.85
C GLY A 587 -18.50 29.87 35.42
N LYS A 588 -18.73 29.68 34.10
CA LYS A 588 -19.69 28.69 33.58
C LYS A 588 -18.98 27.39 33.22
N LYS A 589 -19.53 26.27 33.63
CA LYS A 589 -19.12 24.93 33.22
C LYS A 589 -19.68 24.62 31.83
N ILE A 590 -18.96 23.90 31.01
CA ILE A 590 -19.40 23.44 29.67
C ILE A 590 -19.02 21.97 29.48
N ASP A 591 -19.98 21.18 29.00
CA ASP A 591 -19.76 19.78 28.63
C ASP A 591 -18.89 19.70 27.34
N LYS A 592 -18.17 18.58 27.13
CA LYS A 592 -17.13 18.49 26.13
C LYS A 592 -17.29 17.27 25.23
N ILE A 593 -16.83 17.42 23.97
CA ILE A 593 -16.53 16.34 23.04
C ILE A 593 -15.01 16.34 22.86
N TYR A 594 -14.35 15.26 23.25
CA TYR A 594 -12.93 15.08 23.02
C TYR A 594 -12.65 14.16 21.82
N MET A 595 -11.60 14.48 21.07
CA MET A 595 -11.10 13.55 20.05
C MET A 595 -10.49 12.31 20.73
N TRP A 596 -9.71 12.49 21.80
CA TRP A 596 -8.91 11.46 22.45
C TRP A 596 -9.30 11.21 23.90
N ASP A 597 -9.20 9.96 24.36
CA ASP A 597 -9.33 9.60 25.77
C ASP A 597 -7.98 9.69 26.48
N THR A 598 -7.83 10.65 27.40
CA THR A 598 -6.61 10.86 28.18
C THR A 598 -6.91 11.01 29.67
N GLU A 599 -5.97 10.60 30.52
CA GLU A 599 -6.12 10.78 31.98
C GLU A 599 -6.26 12.26 32.36
N ALA A 600 -5.52 13.15 31.68
CA ALA A 600 -5.62 14.60 31.94
C ALA A 600 -7.02 15.18 31.60
N ASN A 601 -7.72 14.61 30.63
CA ASN A 601 -9.10 14.96 30.32
C ASN A 601 -10.05 14.47 31.42
N LYS A 602 -9.89 13.22 31.85
CA LYS A 602 -10.70 12.64 32.95
C LYS A 602 -10.56 13.46 34.23
N GLU A 603 -9.32 13.76 34.65
CA GLU A 603 -9.09 14.63 35.82
C GLU A 603 -9.71 16.03 35.66
N CYS A 604 -9.68 16.58 34.44
CA CYS A 604 -10.34 17.86 34.20
C CYS A 604 -11.84 17.81 34.39
N ASP A 605 -12.48 16.75 33.93
CA ASP A 605 -13.93 16.59 33.97
C ASP A 605 -14.43 16.30 35.40
N GLU A 606 -13.68 15.49 36.14
CA GLU A 606 -13.96 15.26 37.55
C GLU A 606 -13.90 16.57 38.38
N LYS A 607 -12.82 17.36 38.15
CA LYS A 607 -12.66 18.66 38.85
C LYS A 607 -13.73 19.71 38.48
N LEU A 608 -14.22 19.66 37.24
CA LEU A 608 -15.25 20.59 36.76
C LEU A 608 -16.65 20.01 36.85
N GLU A 609 -16.81 18.73 37.19
CA GLU A 609 -18.11 18.02 37.23
C GLU A 609 -18.85 18.17 35.88
N THR A 610 -18.16 17.96 34.79
CA THR A 610 -18.70 18.10 33.42
C THR A 610 -18.88 16.75 32.75
N LYS A 611 -19.85 16.65 31.84
CA LYS A 611 -20.06 15.45 31.02
C LYS A 611 -19.14 15.50 29.79
N THR A 612 -18.66 14.32 29.40
CA THR A 612 -17.77 14.17 28.28
C THR A 612 -18.23 13.06 27.33
N LYS A 613 -18.00 13.29 26.06
CA LYS A 613 -18.04 12.26 25.02
C LYS A 613 -16.68 12.19 24.32
N THR A 614 -16.09 11.02 24.28
CA THR A 614 -14.83 10.78 23.56
C THR A 614 -15.10 10.08 22.22
N LEU A 615 -14.42 10.49 21.15
CA LEU A 615 -14.60 9.94 19.81
C LEU A 615 -13.69 8.74 19.57
N ILE A 616 -12.44 8.83 19.97
CA ILE A 616 -11.41 7.79 19.82
C ILE A 616 -11.02 7.31 21.22
N GLY A 617 -11.05 6.01 21.44
CA GLY A 617 -10.71 5.39 22.71
C GLY A 617 -9.21 5.45 23.04
N SER A 618 -8.82 4.80 24.14
CA SER A 618 -7.44 4.75 24.60
C SER A 618 -6.52 4.08 23.57
N LEU A 619 -5.37 4.67 23.30
CA LEU A 619 -4.37 4.20 22.34
C LEU A 619 -3.20 3.56 23.12
N GLU A 620 -3.36 2.31 23.58
CA GLU A 620 -2.33 1.64 24.40
C GLU A 620 -1.01 1.31 23.67
N GLU A 621 -1.00 1.23 22.33
CA GLU A 621 0.15 0.72 21.58
C GLU A 621 0.81 1.75 20.65
N ILE A 622 0.36 2.98 20.58
CA ILE A 622 0.80 3.96 19.58
C ILE A 622 1.39 5.19 20.28
N PRO A 623 2.52 5.75 19.80
CA PRO A 623 3.08 6.99 20.34
C PRO A 623 2.06 8.13 20.18
N PHE A 624 1.27 8.36 21.20
CA PHE A 624 0.18 9.33 21.23
C PHE A 624 0.63 10.73 20.81
N THR A 625 1.81 11.14 21.23
CA THR A 625 2.37 12.48 20.94
C THR A 625 2.50 12.81 19.46
N ALA A 626 2.80 11.81 18.60
CA ALA A 626 2.95 12.07 17.17
C ALA A 626 1.59 12.23 16.45
N PHE A 627 0.54 11.53 16.92
CA PHE A 627 -0.78 11.61 16.29
C PHE A 627 -1.46 12.94 16.53
N TYR A 628 -1.51 13.39 17.78
CA TYR A 628 -2.23 14.61 18.07
C TYR A 628 -1.61 15.82 17.36
N LEU A 629 -0.28 15.87 17.24
CA LEU A 629 0.39 16.93 16.50
C LEU A 629 -0.03 16.96 15.01
N ILE A 630 -0.06 15.78 14.36
CA ILE A 630 -0.52 15.69 12.97
C ILE A 630 -1.96 16.19 12.84
N PHE A 631 -2.87 15.74 13.71
CA PHE A 631 -4.27 16.16 13.64
C PHE A 631 -4.45 17.63 14.00
N GLU A 632 -3.74 18.14 15.02
CA GLU A 632 -3.79 19.55 15.43
C GLU A 632 -3.41 20.46 14.25
N GLU A 633 -2.32 20.18 13.55
CA GLU A 633 -1.89 21.04 12.44
C GLU A 633 -2.76 20.86 11.19
N LEU A 634 -3.11 19.64 10.81
CA LEU A 634 -3.92 19.42 9.60
C LEU A 634 -5.38 19.88 9.74
N CYS A 635 -5.92 19.87 10.95
CA CYS A 635 -7.26 20.37 11.24
C CYS A 635 -7.34 21.88 11.47
N SER A 636 -6.18 22.55 11.65
CA SER A 636 -6.10 23.98 11.98
C SER A 636 -6.26 24.86 10.72
N PRO A 637 -6.82 26.06 10.84
CA PRO A 637 -6.83 27.03 9.75
C PRO A 637 -5.41 27.59 9.53
N PRO A 638 -5.15 28.19 8.37
CA PRO A 638 -3.86 28.83 8.08
C PRO A 638 -3.59 30.10 8.92
N GLU A 639 -4.60 30.59 9.63
CA GLU A 639 -4.48 31.72 10.57
C GLU A 639 -3.96 31.25 11.92
N GLY A 640 -3.29 32.14 12.64
CA GLY A 640 -2.77 31.87 13.98
C GLY A 640 -3.86 31.71 15.05
N GLY A 641 -3.47 31.17 16.20
CA GLY A 641 -4.36 31.02 17.34
C GLY A 641 -4.76 32.37 17.95
N CYS A 642 -5.84 32.36 18.74
CA CYS A 642 -6.29 33.53 19.50
C CYS A 642 -5.27 33.86 20.60
N ILE A 643 -4.73 35.10 20.55
CA ILE A 643 -3.73 35.60 21.51
C ILE A 643 -4.34 36.56 22.54
N GLY A 644 -5.56 37.04 22.32
CA GLY A 644 -6.25 37.99 23.19
C GLY A 644 -7.49 38.57 22.52
N PHE A 645 -8.00 39.66 23.09
CA PHE A 645 -9.20 40.32 22.62
C PHE A 645 -8.97 41.81 22.59
N ASP A 646 -9.61 42.50 21.64
CA ASP A 646 -9.65 43.96 21.64
C ASP A 646 -10.63 44.50 22.70
N ALA A 647 -10.74 45.82 22.81
CA ALA A 647 -11.62 46.47 23.81
C ALA A 647 -13.12 46.19 23.56
N GLU A 648 -13.48 45.93 22.31
CA GLU A 648 -14.83 45.57 21.86
C GLU A 648 -15.15 44.10 22.14
N GLY A 649 -14.16 43.26 22.39
CA GLY A 649 -14.27 41.83 22.65
C GLY A 649 -14.11 40.99 21.40
N ASN A 650 -13.56 41.51 20.30
CA ASN A 650 -13.22 40.76 19.11
C ASN A 650 -11.90 40.00 19.34
N PRO A 651 -11.75 38.75 18.85
CA PRO A 651 -10.53 38.03 19.03
C PRO A 651 -9.39 38.57 18.19
N ILE A 652 -8.21 38.72 18.80
CA ILE A 652 -6.95 39.06 18.13
C ILE A 652 -6.24 37.76 17.83
N LEU A 653 -5.95 37.53 16.52
CA LEU A 653 -5.25 36.33 16.08
C LEU A 653 -3.75 36.64 15.91
N GLU A 654 -2.94 35.62 16.19
CA GLU A 654 -1.50 35.69 15.97
C GLU A 654 -1.17 35.77 14.47
N LYS A 655 -0.28 36.69 14.12
CA LYS A 655 0.27 36.78 12.76
C LYS A 655 1.35 35.70 12.61
N ILE A 656 1.02 34.61 11.91
CA ILE A 656 1.94 33.52 11.63
C ILE A 656 2.56 33.76 10.25
N ASN A 657 3.88 33.66 10.15
CA ASN A 657 4.57 33.67 8.87
C ASN A 657 4.71 32.24 8.32
N ILE A 658 3.63 31.72 7.78
CA ILE A 658 3.61 30.41 7.14
C ILE A 658 4.11 30.53 5.71
N SER A 659 4.99 29.61 5.29
CA SER A 659 5.46 29.54 3.90
C SER A 659 4.29 29.35 2.91
N SER A 660 4.45 29.85 1.70
CA SER A 660 3.44 29.65 0.64
C SER A 660 3.20 28.17 0.34
N LEU A 661 4.26 27.36 0.40
CA LEU A 661 4.17 25.91 0.20
C LEU A 661 3.34 25.24 1.30
N MET A 662 3.56 25.58 2.58
CA MET A 662 2.76 25.05 3.68
C MET A 662 1.28 25.42 3.55
N LYS A 663 0.98 26.65 3.14
CA LYS A 663 -0.41 27.08 2.89
C LYS A 663 -1.07 26.25 1.79
N GLN A 664 -0.35 25.99 0.69
CA GLN A 664 -0.83 25.17 -0.42
C GLN A 664 -1.06 23.71 0.00
N ASP A 665 -0.12 23.11 0.71
CA ASP A 665 -0.22 21.72 1.15
C ASP A 665 -1.36 21.53 2.15
N LEU A 666 -1.52 22.47 3.10
CA LEU A 666 -2.60 22.45 4.08
C LEU A 666 -3.97 22.63 3.40
N ALA A 667 -4.08 23.59 2.47
CA ALA A 667 -5.30 23.80 1.70
C ALA A 667 -5.66 22.57 0.88
N CYS A 668 -4.67 21.96 0.20
CA CYS A 668 -4.86 20.71 -0.57
C CYS A 668 -5.43 19.60 0.31
N ILE A 669 -4.88 19.35 1.50
CA ILE A 669 -5.36 18.31 2.43
C ILE A 669 -6.77 18.62 2.91
N GLN A 670 -7.06 19.88 3.28
CA GLN A 670 -8.36 20.25 3.81
C GLN A 670 -9.46 20.23 2.74
N GLU A 671 -9.19 20.76 1.55
CA GLU A 671 -10.13 20.73 0.42
C GLU A 671 -10.40 19.29 -0.04
N GLU A 672 -9.35 18.46 -0.15
CA GLU A 672 -9.51 17.05 -0.49
C GLU A 672 -10.33 16.29 0.58
N THR A 673 -10.16 16.62 1.88
CA THR A 673 -10.96 16.02 2.95
C THR A 673 -12.43 16.38 2.82
N VAL A 674 -12.76 17.65 2.48
CA VAL A 674 -14.14 18.09 2.25
C VAL A 674 -14.73 17.38 1.03
N SER A 675 -14.02 17.38 -0.10
CA SER A 675 -14.44 16.69 -1.33
C SER A 675 -14.66 15.19 -1.11
N PHE A 676 -13.78 14.55 -0.33
CA PHE A 676 -13.91 13.15 0.03
C PHE A 676 -15.16 12.88 0.90
N ALA A 677 -15.49 13.79 1.83
CA ALA A 677 -16.70 13.71 2.64
C ALA A 677 -17.98 13.84 1.79
N GLU A 678 -18.01 14.77 0.86
CA GLU A 678 -19.14 14.97 -0.07
C GLU A 678 -19.36 13.75 -0.95
N THR A 679 -18.30 13.20 -1.54
CA THR A 679 -18.37 12.01 -2.39
C THR A 679 -18.73 10.75 -1.60
N PHE A 680 -18.29 10.62 -0.34
CA PHE A 680 -18.69 9.53 0.53
C PHE A 680 -20.21 9.53 0.79
N LEU A 681 -20.79 10.70 1.02
CA LEU A 681 -22.24 10.86 1.22
C LEU A 681 -23.09 10.63 -0.05
N GLU A 682 -22.48 10.78 -1.23
CA GLU A 682 -23.13 10.49 -2.51
C GLU A 682 -23.05 8.99 -2.87
N ASP A 683 -21.94 8.36 -2.56
CA ASP A 683 -21.64 6.98 -2.94
C ASP A 683 -22.23 5.95 -1.96
N VAL A 684 -22.30 6.28 -0.64
CA VAL A 684 -22.74 5.38 0.44
C VAL A 684 -24.07 5.84 1.01
N ALA A 685 -25.08 4.98 0.91
CA ALA A 685 -26.41 5.27 1.46
C ALA A 685 -26.47 5.05 2.98
N ILE A 686 -25.91 5.99 3.74
CA ILE A 686 -25.74 5.92 5.22
C ILE A 686 -27.05 5.58 5.92
N ASP A 687 -28.17 6.18 5.50
CA ASP A 687 -29.50 5.97 6.10
C ASP A 687 -30.03 4.53 5.94
N SER A 688 -29.45 3.76 5.03
CA SER A 688 -29.78 2.34 4.83
C SER A 688 -28.96 1.40 5.70
N ILE A 689 -27.94 1.90 6.45
CA ILE A 689 -26.98 1.11 7.22
C ILE A 689 -27.19 1.40 8.71
N GLU A 690 -27.94 0.53 9.43
CA GLU A 690 -28.26 0.73 10.85
C GLU A 690 -27.01 0.81 11.75
N ASN A 691 -25.92 0.14 11.36
CA ASN A 691 -24.66 0.19 12.09
C ASN A 691 -24.06 1.58 12.16
N LEU A 692 -24.26 2.42 11.14
CA LEU A 692 -23.79 3.80 11.10
C LEU A 692 -24.70 4.78 11.83
N LYS A 693 -25.98 4.42 12.07
CA LYS A 693 -26.93 5.25 12.83
C LYS A 693 -26.74 5.18 14.35
N ARG A 694 -25.68 4.53 14.80
CA ARG A 694 -25.29 4.39 16.21
C ARG A 694 -24.01 5.17 16.45
N ASP A 695 -23.74 5.48 17.70
CA ASP A 695 -22.52 6.14 18.13
C ASP A 695 -21.63 5.27 19.03
N ASP A 696 -21.97 3.97 19.13
CA ASP A 696 -21.28 2.99 19.96
C ASP A 696 -20.13 2.23 19.23
N TRP A 697 -19.86 2.55 17.95
CA TRP A 697 -18.76 1.96 17.20
C TRP A 697 -17.44 2.73 17.39
N GLU A 698 -16.33 2.05 17.19
CA GLU A 698 -14.98 2.59 17.41
C GLU A 698 -14.40 3.22 16.15
N ILE A 699 -13.35 4.04 16.31
CA ILE A 699 -12.57 4.69 15.22
C ILE A 699 -11.11 4.24 15.26
N ASN A 700 -10.67 3.51 16.29
CA ASN A 700 -9.27 3.17 16.54
C ASN A 700 -8.60 2.44 15.37
N GLY A 701 -9.33 1.54 14.70
CA GLY A 701 -8.84 0.80 13.54
C GLY A 701 -8.49 1.68 12.33
N LEU A 702 -9.15 2.83 12.21
CA LEU A 702 -8.90 3.80 11.12
C LEU A 702 -7.53 4.46 11.21
N LEU A 703 -6.91 4.47 12.40
CA LEU A 703 -5.59 5.04 12.62
C LEU A 703 -4.45 4.12 12.13
N SER A 704 -4.74 2.88 11.72
CA SER A 704 -3.72 1.92 11.32
C SER A 704 -2.78 2.39 10.21
N PRO A 705 -3.22 3.07 9.14
CA PRO A 705 -2.31 3.61 8.12
C PRO A 705 -1.36 4.68 8.69
N LEU A 706 -1.87 5.58 9.53
CA LEU A 706 -1.06 6.61 10.20
C LEU A 706 -0.07 6.01 11.19
N ALA A 707 -0.49 5.00 11.96
CA ALA A 707 0.36 4.29 12.91
C ALA A 707 1.57 3.65 12.23
N TYR A 708 1.40 3.15 11.02
CA TYR A 708 2.49 2.56 10.25
C TYR A 708 3.52 3.62 9.83
N ILE A 709 3.09 4.79 9.39
CA ILE A 709 3.98 5.92 9.06
C ILE A 709 4.89 6.26 10.25
N ILE A 710 4.33 6.37 11.44
CA ILE A 710 5.07 6.77 12.65
C ILE A 710 6.05 5.69 13.11
N LYS A 711 5.76 4.42 12.87
CA LYS A 711 6.59 3.28 13.29
C LYS A 711 7.62 2.83 12.25
N SER A 712 7.54 3.27 11.01
CA SER A 712 8.42 2.82 9.94
C SER A 712 9.62 3.76 9.76
N PRO A 713 10.87 3.24 9.78
CA PRO A 713 12.06 4.06 9.48
C PRO A 713 12.14 4.50 8.01
N TYR A 714 11.35 3.91 7.11
CA TYR A 714 11.20 4.32 5.71
C TYR A 714 10.04 5.30 5.53
N CYS A 715 9.77 6.07 6.56
CA CYS A 715 8.62 6.94 6.62
C CYS A 715 8.63 8.00 5.54
N GLU A 716 7.54 8.08 4.86
CA GLU A 716 7.15 9.13 3.94
C GLU A 716 6.81 10.45 4.66
N ILE A 717 7.46 10.69 5.82
CA ILE A 717 7.44 11.96 6.56
C ILE A 717 7.85 13.12 5.62
N ASN A 718 8.65 12.84 4.60
CA ASN A 718 8.97 13.80 3.55
C ASN A 718 7.73 14.36 2.83
N LEU A 719 6.62 13.65 2.82
CA LEU A 719 5.37 14.14 2.26
C LEU A 719 4.79 15.31 3.07
N LEU A 720 4.97 15.28 4.38
CA LEU A 720 4.55 16.31 5.32
C LEU A 720 5.68 17.31 5.69
N ARG A 721 6.80 17.28 4.97
CA ARG A 721 7.99 18.10 5.28
C ARG A 721 7.73 19.61 5.27
N ASN A 722 6.78 20.05 4.45
CA ASN A 722 6.40 21.46 4.38
C ASN A 722 5.43 21.85 5.50
N ILE A 723 4.85 20.88 6.20
CA ILE A 723 3.95 21.11 7.32
C ILE A 723 4.81 21.18 8.59
N ALA A 724 5.05 22.37 9.04
CA ALA A 724 5.77 22.62 10.28
C ALA A 724 4.79 22.61 11.45
N PHE A 725 5.15 21.96 12.53
CA PHE A 725 4.41 22.03 13.79
C PHE A 725 4.63 23.41 14.43
N TYR A 726 3.53 24.14 14.60
CA TYR A 726 3.53 25.42 15.25
C TYR A 726 3.17 25.27 16.72
N ASP A 727 4.15 25.06 17.60
CA ASP A 727 3.90 25.23 19.01
C ASP A 727 3.85 26.73 19.35
N VAL A 728 2.65 27.19 19.62
CA VAL A 728 2.30 28.58 19.92
C VAL A 728 3.09 29.15 21.12
N ILE A 729 3.69 28.31 21.95
CA ILE A 729 4.35 28.72 23.19
C ILE A 729 5.87 28.59 23.08
N TYR A 730 6.41 27.59 22.38
CA TYR A 730 7.75 27.08 22.72
C TYR A 730 8.83 27.20 21.65
N LYS A 731 8.62 27.43 20.41
CA LYS A 731 9.67 27.80 19.44
C LYS A 731 9.47 27.37 17.99
N ASP A 732 10.26 28.12 17.19
CA ASP A 732 10.81 27.90 15.87
C ASP A 732 10.68 26.47 15.28
N GLN A 733 10.21 26.48 14.08
CA GLN A 733 10.19 25.41 13.09
C GLN A 733 11.26 24.36 13.29
N GLU A 734 10.92 23.20 13.86
CA GLU A 734 11.66 21.97 13.62
C GLU A 734 10.89 21.15 12.60
N CYS A 735 11.44 21.05 11.39
CA CYS A 735 10.97 20.08 10.40
C CYS A 735 11.18 18.68 10.93
N LEU A 736 10.14 17.86 10.88
CA LEU A 736 10.20 16.43 11.17
C LEU A 736 11.25 15.67 10.32
N SER A 737 11.72 16.28 9.23
CA SER A 737 12.63 15.67 8.26
C SER A 737 14.11 15.70 8.64
N GLN A 738 14.55 16.45 9.67
CA GLN A 738 15.99 16.62 9.96
C GLN A 738 16.64 15.47 10.75
N LYS A 739 15.92 14.44 11.15
CA LYS A 739 16.49 13.34 11.97
C LYS A 739 16.73 12.00 11.24
N LEU A 740 16.40 11.85 9.95
CA LEU A 740 16.50 10.56 9.26
C LEU A 740 17.15 10.68 7.87
N ASP A 741 18.43 10.99 7.83
CA ASP A 741 19.26 10.82 6.65
C ASP A 741 19.84 9.38 6.67
N TYR A 742 19.13 8.43 6.03
CA TYR A 742 19.64 7.08 5.75
C TYR A 742 19.54 6.80 4.26
N SER A 743 20.44 7.38 3.48
CA SER A 743 20.74 6.89 2.14
C SER A 743 21.88 5.87 2.22
N GLU A 744 21.59 4.62 2.56
CA GLU A 744 22.52 3.52 2.27
C GLU A 744 22.55 3.30 0.75
N ASN A 745 23.65 3.69 0.17
CA ASN A 745 23.94 3.58 -1.26
C ASN A 745 23.98 2.08 -1.66
N PHE A 746 22.94 1.60 -2.37
CA PHE A 746 22.82 0.22 -2.84
C PHE A 746 24.02 -0.24 -3.70
N ALA A 747 24.62 0.69 -4.45
CA ALA A 747 25.82 0.43 -5.24
C ALA A 747 27.02 -0.02 -4.37
N SER A 748 27.16 0.52 -3.15
CA SER A 748 28.26 0.15 -2.24
C SER A 748 28.14 -1.27 -1.70
N GLN A 749 26.93 -1.82 -1.57
CA GLN A 749 26.73 -3.21 -1.12
C GLN A 749 27.08 -4.23 -2.21
N ILE A 750 26.85 -3.91 -3.48
CA ILE A 750 27.20 -4.78 -4.62
C ILE A 750 28.73 -4.73 -4.88
N MET A 751 29.32 -3.54 -4.79
CA MET A 751 30.76 -3.36 -5.00
C MET A 751 31.63 -4.11 -3.96
N GLY A 752 31.13 -4.32 -2.73
CA GLY A 752 31.83 -5.10 -1.69
C GLY A 752 31.91 -6.61 -1.96
N THR A 753 31.21 -7.13 -2.97
CA THR A 753 31.20 -8.58 -3.26
C THR A 753 32.34 -9.06 -4.16
N GLY A 754 33.10 -8.18 -4.79
CA GLY A 754 34.20 -8.52 -5.70
C GLY A 754 33.79 -9.22 -6.99
N PHE A 755 32.46 -9.27 -7.31
CA PHE A 755 31.95 -9.95 -8.51
C PHE A 755 31.94 -9.04 -9.76
N ILE A 756 31.88 -7.72 -9.60
CA ILE A 756 31.75 -6.78 -10.71
C ILE A 756 32.65 -5.57 -10.48
N ASN A 757 33.46 -5.23 -11.51
CA ASN A 757 34.28 -4.04 -11.47
C ASN A 757 33.40 -2.78 -11.49
N PRO A 758 33.61 -1.80 -10.57
CA PRO A 758 32.91 -0.53 -10.54
C PRO A 758 32.90 0.24 -11.86
N ASP A 759 33.98 0.15 -12.65
CA ASP A 759 34.10 0.82 -13.94
C ASP A 759 33.10 0.32 -15.01
N ASN A 760 32.44 -0.81 -14.74
CA ASN A 760 31.40 -1.34 -15.63
C ASN A 760 30.03 -0.73 -15.40
N PHE A 761 29.84 0.13 -14.37
CA PHE A 761 28.60 0.87 -14.16
C PHE A 761 28.63 2.22 -14.86
N ILE A 762 27.48 2.62 -15.40
CA ILE A 762 27.30 3.91 -16.05
C ILE A 762 25.97 4.55 -15.60
N SER A 763 25.97 5.84 -15.33
CA SER A 763 24.78 6.64 -15.02
C SER A 763 24.88 7.99 -15.68
N CYS A 764 23.75 8.66 -15.90
CA CYS A 764 23.67 10.06 -16.33
C CYS A 764 23.21 10.93 -15.17
N ASP A 765 24.00 11.95 -14.82
CA ASP A 765 23.73 12.82 -13.66
C ASP A 765 22.80 14.03 -13.96
N ASP A 766 22.51 14.37 -15.24
CA ASP A 766 21.67 15.52 -15.61
C ASP A 766 20.66 15.20 -16.71
N PHE A 767 19.38 15.28 -16.37
CA PHE A 767 18.26 15.09 -17.29
C PHE A 767 17.50 16.39 -17.59
N SER A 768 17.97 17.12 -18.57
CA SER A 768 17.13 18.06 -19.31
C SER A 768 17.36 17.81 -20.82
N PHE A 769 16.65 16.82 -21.39
CA PHE A 769 16.88 16.46 -22.79
C PHE A 769 15.61 16.41 -23.64
N GLU A 770 15.66 17.21 -24.72
CA GLU A 770 14.96 16.96 -25.96
C GLU A 770 15.86 16.08 -26.86
N LEU A 771 15.37 14.93 -27.27
CA LEU A 771 16.04 14.07 -28.25
C LEU A 771 16.22 14.85 -29.56
N ASN A 772 17.47 15.07 -29.96
CA ASN A 772 17.80 15.65 -31.26
C ASN A 772 17.51 14.61 -32.36
N THR A 773 16.45 14.81 -33.11
CA THR A 773 15.84 13.87 -34.06
C THR A 773 16.60 13.73 -35.41
N SER A 774 17.90 14.03 -35.50
CA SER A 774 18.59 14.02 -36.80
C SER A 774 18.91 12.64 -37.38
N SER A 775 18.90 11.56 -36.59
CA SER A 775 18.91 10.16 -37.11
C SER A 775 18.48 9.19 -36.01
N SER A 776 17.22 8.79 -35.99
CA SER A 776 16.76 7.73 -35.06
C SER A 776 17.37 6.38 -35.47
N PRO A 777 17.95 5.59 -34.52
CA PRO A 777 18.45 4.27 -34.81
C PRO A 777 17.31 3.32 -35.21
N ARG A 778 17.60 2.38 -36.10
CA ARG A 778 16.67 1.28 -36.44
C ARG A 778 16.67 0.27 -35.29
N ILE A 779 15.53 0.05 -34.64
CA ILE A 779 15.40 -0.73 -33.42
C ILE A 779 14.60 -2.00 -33.68
N LEU A 780 15.11 -3.15 -33.26
CA LEU A 780 14.38 -4.42 -33.16
C LEU A 780 14.22 -4.81 -31.69
N VAL A 781 13.00 -5.03 -31.29
CA VAL A 781 12.68 -5.62 -29.99
C VAL A 781 12.39 -7.12 -30.18
N HIS A 782 13.21 -7.99 -29.62
CA HIS A 782 12.94 -9.42 -29.57
C HIS A 782 12.32 -9.81 -28.24
N ILE A 783 11.18 -10.51 -28.31
CA ILE A 783 10.48 -11.05 -27.13
C ILE A 783 10.24 -12.54 -27.30
N HIS A 784 10.80 -13.33 -26.38
CA HIS A 784 10.44 -14.75 -26.27
C HIS A 784 9.30 -14.92 -25.26
N LEU A 785 8.10 -15.32 -25.78
CA LEU A 785 6.88 -15.38 -24.99
C LEU A 785 6.42 -16.84 -24.80
N PHE A 786 6.58 -17.35 -23.58
CA PHE A 786 6.10 -18.67 -23.17
C PHE A 786 4.80 -18.57 -22.35
N TYR A 787 4.71 -17.61 -21.44
CA TYR A 787 3.61 -17.42 -20.50
C TYR A 787 2.61 -16.37 -20.99
N VAL A 788 1.39 -16.81 -21.25
CA VAL A 788 0.29 -16.01 -21.79
C VAL A 788 -0.06 -14.80 -20.92
N GLU A 789 0.02 -14.98 -19.62
CA GLU A 789 -0.33 -13.98 -18.62
C GLU A 789 0.63 -12.77 -18.55
N LEU A 790 1.84 -12.87 -19.09
CA LEU A 790 2.82 -11.77 -19.08
C LEU A 790 2.61 -10.74 -20.21
N ARG A 791 1.71 -10.99 -21.13
CA ARG A 791 1.49 -10.12 -22.30
C ARG A 791 1.19 -8.68 -21.90
N GLN A 792 0.34 -8.49 -20.92
CA GLN A 792 -0.06 -7.15 -20.47
C GLN A 792 1.12 -6.40 -19.84
N GLU A 793 1.97 -7.09 -19.08
CA GLU A 793 3.20 -6.55 -18.52
C GLU A 793 4.15 -6.06 -19.62
N PHE A 794 4.36 -6.87 -20.66
CA PHE A 794 5.21 -6.45 -21.79
C PHE A 794 4.63 -5.26 -22.55
N ILE A 795 3.32 -5.22 -22.80
CA ILE A 795 2.67 -4.05 -23.42
C ILE A 795 2.91 -2.79 -22.60
N HIS A 796 2.78 -2.88 -21.26
CA HIS A 796 3.03 -1.75 -20.38
C HIS A 796 4.45 -1.21 -20.57
N TYR A 797 5.46 -2.06 -20.49
CA TYR A 797 6.86 -1.66 -20.62
C TYR A 797 7.21 -1.16 -22.03
N LEU A 798 6.74 -1.85 -23.07
CA LEU A 798 6.99 -1.45 -24.46
C LEU A 798 6.35 -0.11 -24.81
N SER A 799 5.26 0.27 -24.16
CA SER A 799 4.61 1.58 -24.33
C SER A 799 5.50 2.76 -23.92
N ASN A 800 6.59 2.51 -23.17
CA ASN A 800 7.58 3.51 -22.81
C ASN A 800 8.54 3.85 -23.97
N ILE A 801 8.64 2.98 -25.00
CA ILE A 801 9.45 3.24 -26.21
C ILE A 801 8.66 4.22 -27.09
N ARG A 802 9.13 5.47 -27.17
CA ARG A 802 8.48 6.53 -27.95
C ARG A 802 9.07 6.70 -29.35
N THR A 803 10.23 6.11 -29.57
CA THR A 803 10.92 6.05 -30.88
C THR A 803 10.35 4.89 -31.71
N ASP A 804 10.28 5.03 -33.02
CA ASP A 804 9.85 3.96 -33.93
C ASP A 804 10.67 2.69 -33.74
N PHE A 805 10.01 1.53 -33.69
CA PHE A 805 10.65 0.23 -33.54
C PHE A 805 9.86 -0.89 -34.25
N ASP A 806 10.53 -1.97 -34.56
CA ASP A 806 9.95 -3.22 -35.03
C ASP A 806 10.04 -4.29 -33.92
N ILE A 807 9.14 -5.27 -33.94
CA ILE A 807 9.12 -6.33 -32.93
C ILE A 807 9.22 -7.71 -33.58
N LEU A 808 10.07 -8.58 -33.02
CA LEU A 808 10.15 -10.00 -33.29
C LEU A 808 9.63 -10.79 -32.09
N ILE A 809 8.53 -11.48 -32.28
CA ILE A 809 7.89 -12.30 -31.25
C ILE A 809 8.21 -13.76 -31.54
N THR A 810 8.86 -14.44 -30.62
CA THR A 810 9.08 -15.89 -30.70
C THR A 810 8.24 -16.59 -29.64
N SER A 811 7.60 -17.69 -30.00
CA SER A 811 6.75 -18.48 -29.09
C SER A 811 6.69 -19.94 -29.55
N SER A 812 6.46 -20.85 -28.61
CA SER A 812 6.17 -22.26 -28.96
C SER A 812 4.71 -22.49 -29.34
N SER A 813 3.83 -21.49 -29.23
CA SER A 813 2.41 -21.54 -29.56
C SER A 813 2.03 -20.47 -30.57
N GLN A 814 1.44 -20.89 -31.70
CA GLN A 814 0.90 -19.97 -32.74
C GLN A 814 -0.15 -19.01 -32.15
N GLU A 815 -1.05 -19.57 -31.34
CA GLU A 815 -2.12 -18.80 -30.71
C GLU A 815 -1.57 -17.70 -29.79
N VAL A 816 -0.59 -18.08 -28.93
CA VAL A 816 0.08 -17.15 -28.00
C VAL A 816 0.76 -16.02 -28.75
N GLY A 817 1.53 -16.35 -29.79
CA GLY A 817 2.23 -15.35 -30.59
C GLY A 817 1.29 -14.40 -31.34
N SER A 818 0.26 -14.92 -31.98
CA SER A 818 -0.66 -14.12 -32.80
C SER A 818 -1.52 -13.16 -31.96
N ILE A 819 -1.99 -13.59 -30.79
CA ILE A 819 -2.77 -12.71 -29.90
C ILE A 819 -1.86 -11.59 -29.35
N PHE A 820 -0.64 -11.91 -28.96
CA PHE A 820 0.26 -10.89 -28.46
C PHE A 820 0.67 -9.89 -29.55
N GLU A 821 0.93 -10.35 -30.74
CA GLU A 821 1.21 -9.50 -31.92
C GLU A 821 0.06 -8.52 -32.17
N ARG A 822 -1.18 -9.01 -32.13
CA ARG A 822 -2.37 -8.15 -32.27
C ARG A 822 -2.46 -7.12 -31.13
N MET A 823 -2.20 -7.50 -29.89
CA MET A 823 -2.16 -6.56 -28.76
C MET A 823 -1.08 -5.50 -28.98
N CYS A 824 0.11 -5.88 -29.47
CA CYS A 824 1.18 -4.94 -29.77
C CYS A 824 0.75 -3.91 -30.81
N ARG A 825 0.12 -4.33 -31.90
CA ARG A 825 -0.35 -3.42 -32.97
C ARG A 825 -1.40 -2.42 -32.46
N ILE A 826 -2.33 -2.88 -31.63
CA ILE A 826 -3.40 -2.02 -31.09
C ILE A 826 -2.83 -1.04 -30.03
N CYS A 827 -1.93 -1.51 -29.18
CA CYS A 827 -1.54 -0.80 -27.95
C CYS A 827 -0.28 0.07 -28.09
N LEU A 828 0.60 -0.23 -29.08
CA LEU A 828 1.91 0.39 -29.21
C LEU A 828 1.99 1.33 -30.42
N PRO A 829 1.82 2.64 -30.28
CA PRO A 829 1.77 3.59 -31.39
C PRO A 829 3.12 3.73 -32.12
N SER A 830 4.25 3.48 -31.45
CA SER A 830 5.59 3.52 -32.04
C SER A 830 5.96 2.24 -32.78
N LEU A 831 5.15 1.19 -32.70
CA LEU A 831 5.40 -0.06 -33.44
C LEU A 831 5.15 0.10 -34.95
N LYS A 832 6.13 -0.26 -35.77
CA LYS A 832 6.04 -0.17 -37.25
C LYS A 832 5.79 -1.52 -37.88
N LYS A 833 6.59 -2.53 -37.56
CA LYS A 833 6.46 -3.88 -38.10
C LYS A 833 6.46 -4.92 -36.98
N SER A 834 5.78 -6.01 -37.21
CA SER A 834 5.76 -7.15 -36.31
C SER A 834 6.04 -8.44 -37.07
N TYR A 835 6.88 -9.27 -36.48
CA TYR A 835 7.25 -10.60 -36.99
C TYR A 835 6.89 -11.60 -35.89
N VAL A 836 6.31 -12.74 -36.28
CA VAL A 836 5.96 -13.83 -35.36
C VAL A 836 6.58 -15.11 -35.88
N GLU A 837 7.45 -15.71 -35.09
CA GLU A 837 8.13 -16.97 -35.40
C GLU A 837 7.72 -18.04 -34.37
N ILE A 838 7.23 -19.16 -34.86
CA ILE A 838 6.90 -20.31 -34.01
C ILE A 838 8.10 -21.21 -33.95
N VAL A 839 8.62 -21.40 -32.75
CA VAL A 839 9.91 -22.02 -32.48
C VAL A 839 9.77 -23.25 -31.60
N PRO A 840 10.65 -24.25 -31.72
CA PRO A 840 10.71 -25.40 -30.82
C PRO A 840 10.99 -24.96 -29.38
N ASN A 841 10.45 -25.70 -28.40
CA ASN A 841 10.73 -25.47 -26.98
C ASN A 841 12.12 -26.05 -26.63
N ARG A 842 13.18 -25.42 -27.14
CA ARG A 842 14.57 -25.79 -26.95
C ARG A 842 15.45 -24.56 -26.72
N GLY A 843 16.39 -24.69 -25.79
CA GLY A 843 17.34 -23.63 -25.47
C GLY A 843 16.74 -22.39 -24.82
N ARG A 844 15.53 -22.51 -24.23
CA ARG A 844 14.78 -21.45 -23.51
C ARG A 844 14.62 -20.17 -24.37
N ASP A 845 14.99 -19.03 -23.83
CA ASP A 845 15.01 -17.72 -24.48
C ASP A 845 16.27 -17.47 -25.32
N VAL A 846 17.35 -18.20 -25.01
CA VAL A 846 18.66 -18.04 -25.67
C VAL A 846 18.63 -18.49 -27.14
N ALA A 847 18.18 -19.71 -27.39
CA ALA A 847 18.13 -20.22 -28.77
C ALA A 847 17.24 -19.37 -29.68
N PRO A 848 15.99 -18.99 -29.28
CA PRO A 848 15.14 -18.10 -30.07
C PRO A 848 15.82 -16.76 -30.45
N PHE A 849 16.56 -16.13 -29.53
CA PHE A 849 17.25 -14.89 -29.83
C PHE A 849 18.37 -15.10 -30.81
N TYR A 850 19.30 -16.01 -30.53
CA TYR A 850 20.50 -16.17 -31.35
C TYR A 850 20.25 -16.86 -32.71
N ILE A 851 19.09 -17.49 -32.91
CA ILE A 851 18.70 -18.08 -34.20
C ILE A 851 17.78 -17.15 -34.97
N GLU A 852 16.71 -16.65 -34.35
CA GLU A 852 15.72 -15.89 -35.11
C GLU A 852 16.12 -14.42 -35.31
N ALA A 853 16.64 -13.75 -34.26
CA ALA A 853 17.06 -12.35 -34.37
C ALA A 853 18.30 -12.22 -35.26
N ALA A 854 19.14 -13.26 -35.38
CA ALA A 854 20.28 -13.28 -36.29
C ALA A 854 19.89 -13.04 -37.77
N LYS A 855 18.69 -13.45 -38.17
CA LYS A 855 18.15 -13.22 -39.52
C LYS A 855 18.03 -11.72 -39.87
N PHE A 856 18.00 -10.87 -38.86
CA PHE A 856 17.76 -9.44 -38.95
C PHE A 856 19.03 -8.60 -38.67
N GLN A 857 20.19 -9.21 -38.47
CA GLN A 857 21.40 -8.54 -37.99
C GLN A 857 21.88 -7.36 -38.87
N HIS A 858 21.59 -7.36 -40.16
CA HIS A 858 21.97 -6.27 -41.08
C HIS A 858 20.91 -5.18 -41.23
N ASN A 859 19.74 -5.39 -40.65
CA ASN A 859 18.58 -4.50 -40.81
C ASN A 859 18.46 -3.47 -39.70
N TYR A 860 19.02 -3.73 -38.49
CA TYR A 860 18.85 -2.93 -37.31
C TYR A 860 20.18 -2.52 -36.68
N ASP A 861 20.20 -1.35 -36.09
CA ASP A 861 21.36 -0.78 -35.41
C ASP A 861 21.40 -1.19 -33.92
N LEU A 862 20.22 -1.21 -33.30
CA LEU A 862 20.04 -1.62 -31.90
C LEU A 862 19.03 -2.76 -31.78
N MET A 863 19.27 -3.66 -30.83
CA MET A 863 18.34 -4.71 -30.45
C MET A 863 18.11 -4.71 -28.97
N LEU A 864 16.87 -4.95 -28.56
CA LEU A 864 16.49 -5.29 -27.20
C LEU A 864 16.12 -6.77 -27.15
N HIS A 865 16.67 -7.52 -26.20
CA HIS A 865 16.23 -8.87 -25.89
C HIS A 865 15.58 -8.95 -24.52
N ILE A 866 14.32 -9.41 -24.47
CA ILE A 866 13.56 -9.67 -23.24
C ILE A 866 12.74 -10.95 -23.35
N HIS A 867 12.38 -11.54 -22.22
CA HIS A 867 11.61 -12.78 -22.21
C HIS A 867 10.79 -12.97 -20.94
N GLY A 868 9.79 -13.87 -20.99
CA GLY A 868 8.92 -14.19 -19.88
C GLY A 868 9.57 -15.14 -18.87
N LYS A 869 10.51 -14.65 -18.05
CA LYS A 869 11.13 -15.46 -16.99
C LYS A 869 10.19 -15.67 -15.81
N LYS A 870 9.89 -16.93 -15.50
CA LYS A 870 9.24 -17.34 -14.24
C LYS A 870 10.13 -18.38 -13.56
N THR A 871 10.53 -18.11 -12.32
CA THR A 871 11.27 -19.07 -11.50
C THR A 871 10.24 -19.88 -10.70
N VAL A 872 9.93 -21.08 -11.19
CA VAL A 872 8.88 -21.94 -10.62
C VAL A 872 9.18 -22.38 -9.18
N HIS A 873 10.44 -22.30 -8.77
CA HIS A 873 10.95 -22.85 -7.51
C HIS A 873 11.37 -21.79 -6.48
N ALA A 874 11.21 -20.48 -6.76
CA ALA A 874 11.66 -19.44 -5.86
C ALA A 874 10.72 -18.23 -5.85
N ASP A 875 10.41 -17.73 -4.65
CA ASP A 875 9.50 -16.60 -4.41
C ASP A 875 10.01 -15.25 -4.98
N HIS A 876 11.28 -15.18 -5.42
CA HIS A 876 11.90 -13.96 -5.94
C HIS A 876 11.90 -13.82 -7.47
N GLY A 877 11.37 -14.82 -8.21
CA GLY A 877 11.45 -14.83 -9.69
C GLY A 877 10.77 -13.63 -10.36
N ASP A 878 9.60 -13.25 -9.89
CA ASP A 878 8.87 -12.10 -10.43
C ASP A 878 9.54 -10.77 -10.07
N ARG A 879 10.06 -10.61 -8.84
CA ARG A 879 10.83 -9.42 -8.43
C ARG A 879 12.11 -9.27 -9.24
N TRP A 880 12.76 -10.38 -9.53
CA TRP A 880 13.95 -10.39 -10.38
C TRP A 880 13.61 -9.95 -11.81
N ARG A 881 12.58 -10.52 -12.43
CA ARG A 881 12.12 -10.13 -13.78
C ARG A 881 11.76 -8.64 -13.82
N HIS A 882 10.99 -8.15 -12.86
CA HIS A 882 10.62 -6.73 -12.79
C HIS A 882 11.85 -5.83 -12.66
N SER A 883 12.80 -6.17 -11.79
CA SER A 883 14.04 -5.41 -11.64
C SER A 883 14.80 -5.32 -12.96
N MET A 884 14.91 -6.42 -13.73
CA MET A 884 15.58 -6.40 -15.01
C MET A 884 14.84 -5.52 -16.04
N ILE A 885 13.52 -5.72 -16.18
CA ILE A 885 12.75 -4.98 -17.19
C ILE A 885 12.63 -3.50 -16.83
N ASP A 886 12.51 -3.15 -15.56
CA ASP A 886 12.50 -1.75 -15.09
C ASP A 886 13.78 -1.01 -15.47
N ASN A 887 14.92 -1.67 -15.32
CA ASN A 887 16.22 -1.09 -15.68
C ASN A 887 16.45 -1.01 -17.19
N LEU A 888 15.69 -1.75 -17.99
CA LEU A 888 15.83 -1.74 -19.46
C LEU A 888 14.74 -0.93 -20.17
N LEU A 889 13.53 -0.88 -19.62
CA LEU A 889 12.34 -0.32 -20.25
C LEU A 889 11.54 0.62 -19.32
N GLY A 890 12.02 0.92 -18.11
CA GLY A 890 11.41 1.92 -17.25
C GLY A 890 11.36 3.29 -17.92
N LYS A 891 10.30 4.08 -17.68
CA LYS A 891 10.01 5.34 -18.37
C LYS A 891 11.18 6.35 -18.40
N LYS A 892 11.98 6.41 -17.34
CA LYS A 892 13.20 7.25 -17.29
C LYS A 892 14.39 6.53 -17.93
N LYS A 893 14.56 5.23 -17.65
CA LYS A 893 15.70 4.42 -18.06
C LYS A 893 15.82 4.26 -19.58
N ILE A 894 14.70 4.14 -20.29
CA ILE A 894 14.73 4.01 -21.75
C ILE A 894 15.37 5.23 -22.44
N ASN A 895 15.08 6.43 -21.96
CA ASN A 895 15.67 7.65 -22.51
C ASN A 895 17.15 7.76 -22.17
N GLU A 896 17.55 7.35 -20.96
CA GLU A 896 18.95 7.25 -20.53
C GLU A 896 19.72 6.28 -21.42
N ILE A 897 19.19 5.10 -21.71
CA ILE A 897 19.80 4.09 -22.55
C ILE A 897 20.03 4.60 -23.99
N PHE A 898 19.04 5.26 -24.57
CA PHE A 898 19.20 5.82 -25.93
C PHE A 898 20.24 6.94 -25.97
N TYR A 899 20.25 7.80 -24.94
CA TYR A 899 21.28 8.83 -24.79
C TYR A 899 22.69 8.22 -24.68
N LEU A 900 22.86 7.17 -23.86
CA LEU A 900 24.12 6.49 -23.68
C LEU A 900 24.64 5.88 -24.99
N PHE A 901 23.77 5.23 -25.77
CA PHE A 901 24.14 4.72 -27.09
C PHE A 901 24.50 5.83 -28.09
N GLU A 902 23.82 6.98 -28.03
CA GLU A 902 24.13 8.12 -28.88
C GLU A 902 25.49 8.73 -28.55
N LYS A 903 25.79 8.98 -27.27
CA LYS A 903 27.01 9.67 -26.82
C LYS A 903 28.23 8.78 -26.73
N HIS A 904 28.05 7.47 -26.58
CA HIS A 904 29.13 6.52 -26.39
C HIS A 904 29.10 5.43 -27.49
N PRO A 905 29.65 5.68 -28.69
CA PRO A 905 29.61 4.71 -29.79
C PRO A 905 30.39 3.41 -29.51
N ASN A 906 31.31 3.41 -28.55
CA ASN A 906 32.05 2.23 -28.06
C ASN A 906 31.22 1.32 -27.13
N ILE A 907 30.09 1.76 -26.60
CA ILE A 907 29.21 0.88 -25.81
C ILE A 907 28.47 -0.06 -26.75
N GLY A 908 28.70 -1.36 -26.60
CA GLY A 908 28.08 -2.43 -27.36
C GLY A 908 26.82 -2.98 -26.69
N LEU A 909 26.85 -3.16 -25.37
CA LEU A 909 25.72 -3.67 -24.57
C LEU A 909 25.46 -2.79 -23.36
N ILE A 910 24.19 -2.66 -23.02
CA ILE A 910 23.72 -2.11 -21.75
C ILE A 910 22.90 -3.17 -21.04
N LEU A 911 23.34 -3.54 -19.84
CA LEU A 911 22.78 -4.60 -19.00
C LEU A 911 22.04 -4.02 -17.81
N PRO A 912 20.99 -4.70 -17.31
CA PRO A 912 20.40 -4.38 -16.01
C PRO A 912 21.39 -4.74 -14.88
N PRO A 913 21.43 -4.02 -13.76
CA PRO A 913 22.26 -4.38 -12.62
C PRO A 913 21.87 -5.77 -12.11
N PRO A 914 22.82 -6.56 -11.59
CA PRO A 914 22.56 -7.88 -11.06
C PRO A 914 21.60 -7.82 -9.87
N PHE A 915 20.59 -8.69 -9.88
CA PHE A 915 19.61 -8.72 -8.80
C PHE A 915 20.22 -9.23 -7.50
N HIS A 916 20.17 -8.45 -6.44
CA HIS A 916 20.93 -8.66 -5.20
C HIS A 916 20.63 -10.00 -4.49
N GLU A 917 19.40 -10.52 -4.57
CA GLU A 917 19.05 -11.82 -3.96
C GLU A 917 19.72 -12.98 -4.70
N VAL A 918 19.87 -12.89 -6.00
CA VAL A 918 20.57 -13.90 -6.81
C VAL A 918 22.08 -13.90 -6.49
N ILE A 919 22.68 -12.71 -6.35
CA ILE A 919 24.08 -12.60 -5.94
C ILE A 919 24.31 -13.17 -4.54
N LYS A 920 23.40 -12.94 -3.60
CA LYS A 920 23.47 -13.54 -2.27
C LYS A 920 23.42 -15.08 -2.30
N ILE A 921 22.62 -15.66 -3.18
CA ILE A 921 22.54 -17.11 -3.37
C ILE A 921 23.87 -17.63 -3.94
N TRP A 922 24.43 -17.00 -4.97
CA TRP A 922 25.70 -17.39 -5.54
C TRP A 922 26.86 -17.31 -4.56
N ASN A 923 26.93 -16.22 -3.78
CA ASN A 923 27.95 -16.07 -2.74
C ASN A 923 27.87 -17.16 -1.65
N ARG A 924 26.66 -17.59 -1.28
CA ARG A 924 26.46 -18.65 -0.27
C ARG A 924 26.80 -20.04 -0.81
N SER A 925 26.61 -20.25 -2.11
CA SER A 925 26.76 -21.57 -2.75
C SER A 925 28.19 -21.80 -3.26
N ASN A 926 29.13 -20.88 -3.07
CA ASN A 926 30.48 -20.89 -3.68
C ASN A 926 30.45 -21.14 -5.21
N LEU A 927 29.33 -20.81 -5.86
CA LEU A 927 29.21 -20.95 -7.30
C LEU A 927 30.11 -19.92 -7.98
N THR A 928 30.95 -20.40 -8.89
CA THR A 928 31.71 -19.51 -9.77
C THR A 928 30.81 -18.98 -10.88
N VAL A 929 31.11 -17.81 -11.40
CA VAL A 929 30.39 -17.22 -12.53
C VAL A 929 30.38 -18.15 -13.74
N ILE A 930 31.42 -18.95 -13.90
CA ILE A 930 31.59 -19.93 -15.00
C ILE A 930 30.72 -21.17 -14.75
N GLY A 931 30.55 -21.61 -13.50
CA GLY A 931 29.82 -22.83 -13.15
C GLY A 931 30.34 -24.06 -13.92
N GLU A 932 29.42 -24.91 -14.34
CA GLU A 932 29.71 -26.13 -15.13
C GLU A 932 29.82 -25.84 -16.66
N ASN A 933 29.86 -24.58 -17.06
CA ASN A 933 29.81 -24.17 -18.47
C ASN A 933 31.17 -24.14 -19.18
N ARG A 934 32.26 -24.40 -18.48
CA ARG A 934 33.63 -24.19 -18.97
C ARG A 934 33.87 -24.87 -20.31
N LYS A 935 33.46 -26.11 -20.47
CA LYS A 935 33.69 -26.88 -21.70
C LYS A 935 33.07 -26.20 -22.92
N HIS A 936 31.82 -25.82 -22.84
CA HIS A 936 31.13 -25.13 -23.96
C HIS A 936 31.65 -23.71 -24.16
N LEU A 937 31.99 -23.02 -23.06
CA LEU A 937 32.59 -21.68 -23.16
C LEU A 937 33.94 -21.71 -23.89
N ASP A 938 34.82 -22.66 -23.58
CA ASP A 938 36.11 -22.82 -24.24
C ASP A 938 35.95 -23.16 -25.72
N GLU A 939 34.91 -23.90 -26.11
CA GLU A 939 34.61 -24.19 -27.49
C GLU A 939 34.08 -22.97 -28.25
N ILE A 940 33.13 -22.24 -27.65
CA ILE A 940 32.60 -20.99 -28.20
C ILE A 940 33.71 -19.94 -28.33
N TYR A 941 34.54 -19.80 -27.30
CA TYR A 941 35.67 -18.87 -27.30
C TYR A 941 36.63 -19.13 -28.47
N ARG A 942 37.02 -20.39 -28.70
CA ARG A 942 37.89 -20.76 -29.84
C ARG A 942 37.27 -20.44 -31.21
N LYS A 943 35.95 -20.46 -31.33
CA LYS A 943 35.24 -20.08 -32.56
C LYS A 943 35.14 -18.57 -32.77
N LEU A 944 35.07 -17.79 -31.65
CA LEU A 944 34.86 -16.33 -31.69
C LEU A 944 36.14 -15.52 -31.67
N SER A 945 37.21 -16.02 -31.03
CA SER A 945 38.43 -15.25 -30.77
C SER A 945 39.62 -15.81 -31.57
N THR A 946 40.36 -14.93 -32.23
CA THR A 946 41.68 -15.21 -32.80
C THR A 946 42.81 -15.05 -31.79
N LEU A 947 42.51 -14.72 -30.53
CA LEU A 947 43.47 -14.49 -29.45
C LEU A 947 43.82 -15.78 -28.70
N GLU A 948 45.13 -16.04 -28.48
CA GLU A 948 45.66 -17.30 -27.97
C GLU A 948 45.55 -17.51 -26.41
N HIS A 949 44.87 -16.67 -25.67
CA HIS A 949 44.93 -16.75 -24.20
C HIS A 949 43.58 -17.00 -23.50
N PRO A 950 43.45 -18.14 -22.78
CA PRO A 950 42.26 -18.48 -22.00
C PRO A 950 42.19 -17.83 -20.60
N GLU A 951 43.07 -16.90 -20.26
CA GLU A 951 43.10 -16.25 -18.93
C GLU A 951 41.99 -15.22 -18.71
N LEU A 952 41.08 -15.03 -19.66
CA LEU A 952 40.00 -14.04 -19.64
C LEU A 952 38.89 -14.30 -18.63
N PHE A 953 38.93 -15.42 -17.93
CA PHE A 953 37.85 -15.75 -16.95
C PHE A 953 38.31 -15.59 -15.50
N THR A 954 39.05 -14.54 -15.20
CA THR A 954 39.30 -14.16 -13.82
C THR A 954 38.04 -13.59 -13.18
N ARG A 955 37.91 -13.76 -11.86
CA ARG A 955 36.80 -13.28 -11.05
C ARG A 955 36.76 -11.76 -11.16
N GLY A 956 35.87 -11.20 -11.96
CA GLY A 956 35.74 -9.75 -12.21
C GLY A 956 35.74 -9.33 -13.66
N ASP A 957 36.23 -10.15 -14.54
CA ASP A 957 36.31 -9.83 -15.99
C ASP A 957 35.10 -10.30 -16.78
N LEU A 958 34.34 -11.28 -16.28
CA LEU A 958 33.19 -11.83 -16.96
C LEU A 958 31.93 -11.00 -16.67
N VAL A 959 31.51 -10.20 -17.64
CA VAL A 959 30.36 -9.34 -17.58
C VAL A 959 29.27 -9.87 -18.51
N PHE A 960 28.12 -10.28 -17.93
CA PHE A 960 26.95 -10.75 -18.69
C PHE A 960 25.64 -10.44 -17.96
N SER A 961 24.55 -10.46 -18.70
CA SER A 961 23.22 -10.28 -18.11
C SER A 961 22.78 -11.53 -17.37
N ILE A 962 22.79 -11.48 -16.04
CA ILE A 962 22.26 -12.58 -15.22
C ILE A 962 20.74 -12.64 -15.42
N GLY A 963 20.30 -13.54 -16.31
CA GLY A 963 18.90 -13.67 -16.72
C GLY A 963 18.63 -13.23 -18.13
N ASN A 964 19.67 -13.00 -18.93
CA ASN A 964 19.67 -12.88 -20.39
C ASN A 964 18.69 -11.80 -20.95
N MET A 965 18.58 -10.65 -20.31
CA MET A 965 17.83 -9.49 -20.83
C MET A 965 18.78 -8.31 -20.99
N PHE A 966 18.79 -7.65 -22.15
CA PHE A 966 19.74 -6.58 -22.41
C PHE A 966 19.37 -5.75 -23.66
N TRP A 967 19.92 -4.53 -23.73
CA TRP A 967 20.04 -3.75 -24.95
C TRP A 967 21.40 -3.98 -25.58
N THR A 968 21.46 -4.09 -26.91
CA THR A 968 22.70 -4.28 -27.64
C THR A 968 22.75 -3.53 -28.98
N ARG A 969 23.94 -3.05 -29.34
CA ARG A 969 24.22 -2.81 -30.76
C ARG A 969 24.31 -4.15 -31.47
N THR A 970 23.73 -4.26 -32.65
CA THR A 970 23.79 -5.50 -33.43
C THR A 970 25.21 -6.01 -33.61
N LYS A 971 26.16 -5.11 -33.87
CA LYS A 971 27.60 -5.43 -34.00
C LYS A 971 28.19 -6.16 -32.79
N ALA A 972 27.69 -5.93 -31.57
CA ALA A 972 28.25 -6.57 -30.38
C ALA A 972 27.88 -8.05 -30.28
N VAL A 973 26.74 -8.46 -30.84
CA VAL A 973 26.26 -9.85 -30.84
C VAL A 973 26.44 -10.56 -32.16
N GLU A 974 26.85 -9.84 -33.20
CA GLU A 974 27.12 -10.37 -34.54
C GLU A 974 28.10 -11.57 -34.56
N PRO A 975 29.21 -11.58 -33.76
CA PRO A 975 30.06 -12.77 -33.71
C PRO A 975 29.32 -14.04 -33.22
N LEU A 976 28.39 -13.91 -32.25
CA LEU A 976 27.58 -15.05 -31.83
C LEU A 976 26.54 -15.43 -32.88
N PHE A 977 25.92 -14.49 -33.57
CA PHE A 977 24.99 -14.75 -34.67
C PHE A 977 25.68 -15.54 -35.81
N ASN A 978 26.94 -15.23 -36.12
CA ASN A 978 27.74 -15.89 -37.13
C ASN A 978 28.15 -17.32 -36.78
N LEU A 979 27.88 -17.80 -35.54
CA LEU A 979 28.04 -19.22 -35.18
C LEU A 979 27.03 -20.14 -35.89
N GLN A 980 25.97 -19.56 -36.47
CA GLN A 980 24.93 -20.26 -37.22
C GLN A 980 24.31 -21.43 -36.42
N LEU A 981 23.99 -21.15 -35.14
CA LEU A 981 23.36 -22.11 -34.21
C LEU A 981 22.01 -22.59 -34.74
N ARG A 982 21.69 -23.86 -34.47
CA ARG A 982 20.41 -24.46 -34.82
C ARG A 982 19.73 -24.95 -33.54
N TYR A 983 18.41 -25.14 -33.57
CA TYR A 983 17.68 -25.64 -32.41
C TYR A 983 18.17 -27.03 -31.95
N GLU A 984 18.61 -27.88 -32.88
CA GLU A 984 19.13 -29.21 -32.58
C GLU A 984 20.44 -29.17 -31.77
N ASP A 985 21.18 -28.06 -31.79
CA ASP A 985 22.41 -27.88 -31.01
C ASP A 985 22.10 -27.72 -29.49
N PHE A 986 20.85 -27.39 -29.15
CA PHE A 986 20.40 -27.24 -27.78
C PHE A 986 19.68 -28.49 -27.27
N PRO A 987 19.85 -28.87 -25.97
CA PRO A 987 19.11 -29.99 -25.39
C PRO A 987 17.59 -29.72 -25.32
N GLU A 988 16.82 -30.82 -25.30
CA GLU A 988 15.37 -30.75 -25.08
C GLU A 988 15.05 -30.40 -23.63
N GLU A 989 13.93 -29.69 -23.41
CA GLU A 989 13.41 -29.42 -22.06
C GLU A 989 12.82 -30.69 -21.41
N PRO A 990 12.97 -30.87 -20.10
CA PRO A 990 13.61 -29.97 -19.12
C PRO A 990 15.15 -30.08 -19.12
N ILE A 991 15.83 -28.93 -19.15
CA ILE A 991 17.30 -28.89 -19.11
C ILE A 991 17.80 -28.73 -17.66
N PRO A 992 19.06 -29.11 -17.35
CA PRO A 992 19.72 -28.85 -16.07
C PRO A 992 19.72 -27.37 -15.69
N ILE A 993 19.95 -27.10 -14.40
CA ILE A 993 20.00 -25.72 -13.88
C ILE A 993 21.20 -24.95 -14.45
N ASP A 994 22.29 -25.62 -14.75
CA ASP A 994 23.52 -25.05 -15.32
C ASP A 994 24.23 -26.09 -16.25
N GLY A 995 25.32 -25.69 -16.93
CA GLY A 995 26.17 -26.59 -17.70
C GLY A 995 25.72 -26.91 -19.12
N THR A 996 24.72 -26.22 -19.67
CA THR A 996 24.26 -26.44 -21.05
C THR A 996 24.77 -25.38 -22.02
N LEU A 997 24.66 -25.64 -23.34
CA LEU A 997 25.01 -24.70 -24.38
C LEU A 997 24.29 -23.34 -24.19
N ALA A 998 23.02 -23.35 -23.82
CA ALA A 998 22.28 -22.12 -23.57
C ALA A 998 22.91 -21.27 -22.45
N HIS A 999 23.25 -21.88 -21.30
CA HIS A 999 23.93 -21.19 -20.22
C HIS A 999 25.33 -20.68 -20.60
N SER A 1000 26.02 -21.37 -21.50
CA SER A 1000 27.33 -20.98 -22.00
C SER A 1000 27.24 -19.80 -22.95
N ILE A 1001 26.25 -19.76 -23.83
CA ILE A 1001 26.01 -18.64 -24.77
C ILE A 1001 25.61 -17.36 -23.99
N GLU A 1002 24.79 -17.47 -22.95
CA GLU A 1002 24.45 -16.35 -22.07
C GLU A 1002 25.70 -15.67 -21.50
N ARG A 1003 26.71 -16.46 -21.15
CA ARG A 1003 28.02 -15.96 -20.67
C ARG A 1003 28.96 -15.51 -21.79
N ALA A 1004 28.88 -16.12 -22.96
CA ALA A 1004 29.73 -15.83 -24.10
C ALA A 1004 29.45 -14.46 -24.74
N ILE A 1005 28.36 -13.80 -24.39
CA ILE A 1005 28.05 -12.45 -24.89
C ILE A 1005 29.18 -11.45 -24.60
N PHE A 1006 29.90 -11.64 -23.48
CA PHE A 1006 31.07 -10.87 -23.12
C PHE A 1006 32.16 -11.00 -24.16
N VAL A 1007 32.44 -12.23 -24.59
CA VAL A 1007 33.48 -12.53 -25.59
C VAL A 1007 33.06 -11.92 -26.94
N SER A 1008 31.81 -12.05 -27.33
CA SER A 1008 31.27 -11.50 -28.58
C SER A 1008 31.48 -9.98 -28.66
N ALA A 1009 31.10 -9.24 -27.60
CA ALA A 1009 31.29 -7.78 -27.56
C ALA A 1009 32.78 -7.38 -27.62
N LYS A 1010 33.65 -8.10 -26.90
CA LYS A 1010 35.08 -7.86 -26.93
C LYS A 1010 35.69 -8.13 -28.31
N THR A 1011 35.26 -9.21 -28.97
CA THR A 1011 35.68 -9.52 -30.35
C THR A 1011 35.25 -8.42 -31.34
N ALA A 1012 34.09 -7.80 -31.08
CA ALA A 1012 33.63 -6.65 -31.87
C ALA A 1012 34.32 -5.31 -31.46
N ASN A 1013 35.24 -5.34 -30.51
CA ASN A 1013 35.90 -4.16 -29.92
C ASN A 1013 34.91 -3.16 -29.29
N LEU A 1014 33.92 -3.68 -28.59
CA LEU A 1014 32.87 -2.91 -27.92
C LEU A 1014 32.84 -3.19 -26.41
N GLU A 1015 32.38 -2.20 -25.65
CA GLU A 1015 32.26 -2.24 -24.18
C GLU A 1015 30.89 -2.74 -23.73
N ILE A 1016 30.86 -3.33 -22.53
CA ILE A 1016 29.63 -3.72 -21.83
C ILE A 1016 29.49 -2.88 -20.58
N LYS A 1017 28.32 -2.30 -20.38
CA LYS A 1017 28.04 -1.49 -19.19
C LYS A 1017 26.77 -1.96 -18.48
N PHE A 1018 26.76 -1.89 -17.15
CA PHE A 1018 25.54 -1.99 -16.36
C PHE A 1018 24.96 -0.58 -16.16
N ILE A 1019 23.65 -0.43 -16.41
CA ILE A 1019 22.98 0.82 -16.09
C ILE A 1019 22.86 0.96 -14.57
N SER A 1020 23.21 2.12 -14.02
CA SER A 1020 23.18 2.35 -12.57
C SER A 1020 21.90 3.08 -12.16
N ASP A 1021 21.37 2.72 -10.97
CA ASP A 1021 20.39 3.51 -10.23
C ASP A 1021 21.16 4.43 -9.26
N ARG A 1022 21.45 5.66 -9.66
CA ARG A 1022 21.90 6.69 -8.73
C ARG A 1022 20.77 7.60 -8.33
#